data_e99b64fc3c6717ffba0acc2da67d3b1b
#
_entry.id   e99b64fc3c6717ffba0acc2da67d3b1b
#
_cell.length_a   1.000
_cell.length_b   1.000
_cell.length_c   1.000
_cell.angle_alpha   90.00
_cell.angle_beta   90.00
_cell.angle_gamma   90.00
#
_symmetry.space_group_name_H-M   'P 1'
#
loop_
_entity.id
_entity.type
_entity.pdbx_description
1 polymer ?
#
loop_
_entity_poly.entity_id
_entity_poly.type
_entity_poly.pdbx_seq_one_letter_code
_entity_poly.pdbx_strand_id
1 'polypeptide(L)'
;MKEYTQSAREVLKTLDVDPDAGLSDGRVEESREKYGKNAFTREKSKSVLRRIGEALLEPMLIILLVALVISVVVQIISVSTGGHFDIVECVGILVAVALSVTITVVMEDRSAKAFEALSRMGEDTLVKVIRGGEVKMIPQGDVVVGDILCVETGAKLPADGRIISSDQLMSDESALTGESMAVHKDAAFVCAAENTPVAERSNMLYSGCFITGGSGKAVVTGVGDNTEFGKIARELTHQDKSSTPLQEKLGRLGKFITIVGSVAAAVIFLVQVVEILIRGFGSSDPSLLFANMNATQIFGLFSDAFLDSIVLIVAAVPEGLPTIVAVTLAINIIKMSKQNALVKKLVACETVGCINVICSDKTGTLTENRMTVTDVQLGDTHLLPSELPRDGALMRGFCVNSTADVYFEGDKPQFIGNPTECAMLVAAHRSGIDYKEVRGAYTQVYRYPFSSETKNMTTVVAEDGGEVAYTKGSPEKILAMCVMPEEERKAAEEAIAGYQAQAGRVIALAHRALDKSYDFEHEREEVESGMTYDGFVVISDPLRADVFDAVERCRHAGIDIKMLTGDNIITAKAIASQLGILDGDHIAVEAKDIENLPDDEFAEQIKRIRVIARSTPVIKMRVVKALKAQGNVVAVTGDGINDAPAIKNADVGVAMGITGTEVSKAASDIVLLDDSFSTIVTAVQWGRGIYENFQRFIQFQLTVNLSSMLIVFVCVVLGSVLPVSNPFTALQMLWINLIMDGPPAVTLGLEPMRTGLMDRRPTPRNAGILTKDMMSRIVVNGLYMTLIIVLQYTLNFLGIEEGHEGTAVFTLFVLFQLFNAFNSRELGNESIFKNFLHNHIMLAVFAGTFVLQVIITQFGGTVFDTNGLNIVDWVKVFAMALSVIALSEIVKLARRLFAKLRARR
;
A
#
# COMPACT_ATOMS: atom_id res chain seq x y z
N MET A 1 -21.39 -37.61 13.69
CA MET A 1 -21.62 -37.49 12.22
C MET A 1 -21.24 -36.08 11.81
N LYS A 2 -20.55 -35.92 10.70
CA LYS A 2 -20.11 -34.64 10.20
C LYS A 2 -21.28 -33.94 9.48
N GLU A 3 -21.32 -32.63 9.49
CA GLU A 3 -22.44 -31.78 9.06
C GLU A 3 -22.80 -31.99 7.59
N TYR A 4 -21.82 -32.31 6.74
CA TYR A 4 -22.03 -32.56 5.30
C TYR A 4 -22.65 -33.94 5.00
N THR A 5 -22.68 -34.84 5.97
CA THR A 5 -23.37 -36.17 5.86
C THR A 5 -24.78 -36.11 6.45
N GLN A 6 -25.25 -34.92 6.87
CA GLN A 6 -26.57 -34.71 7.44
C GLN A 6 -27.43 -33.83 6.53
N SER A 7 -28.73 -33.96 6.60
CA SER A 7 -29.65 -33.02 5.96
C SER A 7 -29.59 -31.66 6.67
N ALA A 8 -29.92 -30.54 5.97
CA ALA A 8 -29.94 -29.22 6.57
C ALA A 8 -30.84 -29.16 7.81
N ARG A 9 -31.98 -29.88 7.83
CA ARG A 9 -32.90 -29.95 8.97
C ARG A 9 -32.28 -30.63 10.19
N GLU A 10 -31.49 -31.68 10.00
CA GLU A 10 -30.81 -32.37 11.10
C GLU A 10 -29.73 -31.51 11.72
N VAL A 11 -28.95 -30.79 10.90
CA VAL A 11 -27.93 -29.85 11.38
C VAL A 11 -28.57 -28.69 12.17
N LEU A 12 -29.65 -28.08 11.65
CA LEU A 12 -30.40 -27.03 12.35
C LEU A 12 -30.94 -27.53 13.68
N LYS A 13 -31.50 -28.75 13.73
CA LYS A 13 -31.99 -29.39 14.95
C LYS A 13 -30.86 -29.67 15.95
N THR A 14 -29.70 -30.08 15.49
CA THR A 14 -28.52 -30.34 16.34
C THR A 14 -27.96 -29.08 16.96
N LEU A 15 -27.99 -27.95 16.22
CA LEU A 15 -27.56 -26.65 16.68
C LEU A 15 -28.69 -25.89 17.41
N ASP A 16 -29.92 -26.40 17.39
CA ASP A 16 -31.13 -25.82 17.98
C ASP A 16 -31.36 -24.39 17.46
N VAL A 17 -31.35 -24.23 16.10
CA VAL A 17 -31.49 -22.93 15.43
C VAL A 17 -32.67 -22.96 14.46
N ASP A 18 -33.47 -21.89 14.54
CA ASP A 18 -34.55 -21.63 13.59
C ASP A 18 -33.97 -20.89 12.36
N PRO A 19 -34.18 -21.36 11.12
CA PRO A 19 -33.59 -20.77 9.92
C PRO A 19 -34.13 -19.36 9.60
N ASP A 20 -35.31 -18.96 10.10
CA ASP A 20 -35.93 -17.68 9.84
C ASP A 20 -35.76 -16.71 11.01
N ALA A 21 -35.72 -17.18 12.25
CA ALA A 21 -35.47 -16.37 13.43
C ALA A 21 -33.97 -16.19 13.74
N GLY A 22 -33.13 -17.15 13.43
CA GLY A 22 -31.71 -17.15 13.79
C GLY A 22 -31.48 -17.24 15.30
N LEU A 23 -30.30 -16.89 15.75
CA LEU A 23 -29.93 -16.89 17.17
C LEU A 23 -30.45 -15.66 17.89
N SER A 24 -30.88 -15.82 19.14
CA SER A 24 -31.10 -14.70 20.07
C SER A 24 -29.77 -14.23 20.69
N ASP A 25 -29.71 -12.99 21.20
CA ASP A 25 -28.49 -12.41 21.78
C ASP A 25 -27.90 -13.26 22.92
N GLY A 26 -28.74 -13.89 23.76
CA GLY A 26 -28.27 -14.80 24.80
C GLY A 26 -27.62 -16.07 24.25
N ARG A 27 -28.18 -16.62 23.17
CA ARG A 27 -27.63 -17.82 22.49
C ARG A 27 -26.34 -17.51 21.72
N VAL A 28 -26.16 -16.28 21.24
CA VAL A 28 -24.89 -15.83 20.63
C VAL A 28 -23.77 -15.87 21.65
N GLU A 29 -23.99 -15.39 22.89
CA GLU A 29 -22.94 -15.41 23.92
C GLU A 29 -22.62 -16.83 24.36
N GLU A 30 -23.65 -17.68 24.56
CA GLU A 30 -23.45 -19.12 24.87
C GLU A 30 -22.64 -19.83 23.78
N SER A 31 -22.95 -19.58 22.51
CA SER A 31 -22.19 -20.16 21.38
C SER A 31 -20.76 -19.63 21.34
N ARG A 32 -20.54 -18.33 21.64
CA ARG A 32 -19.21 -17.72 21.71
C ARG A 32 -18.36 -18.34 22.82
N GLU A 33 -18.92 -18.61 23.98
CA GLU A 33 -18.22 -19.28 25.07
C GLU A 33 -17.86 -20.74 24.74
N LYS A 34 -18.76 -21.45 24.07
CA LYS A 34 -18.60 -22.87 23.74
C LYS A 34 -17.67 -23.14 22.57
N TYR A 35 -17.75 -22.34 21.50
CA TYR A 35 -17.02 -22.59 20.23
C TYR A 35 -15.92 -21.58 19.95
N GLY A 36 -15.80 -20.52 20.75
CA GLY A 36 -14.83 -19.44 20.57
C GLY A 36 -15.28 -18.33 19.61
N LYS A 37 -14.39 -17.38 19.38
CA LYS A 37 -14.56 -16.30 18.41
C LYS A 37 -14.16 -16.73 17.03
N ASN A 38 -14.73 -16.12 16.00
CA ASN A 38 -14.32 -16.32 14.61
C ASN A 38 -13.01 -15.56 14.30
N ALA A 39 -11.93 -16.05 14.88
CA ALA A 39 -10.60 -15.51 14.69
C ALA A 39 -9.57 -16.65 14.63
N PHE A 40 -8.59 -16.52 13.74
CA PHE A 40 -7.47 -17.46 13.70
C PHE A 40 -6.50 -17.18 14.84
N THR A 41 -5.95 -18.25 15.44
CA THR A 41 -4.92 -18.13 16.46
C THR A 41 -3.66 -17.51 15.83
N ARG A 42 -3.37 -16.28 16.21
CA ARG A 42 -2.13 -15.62 15.80
C ARG A 42 -0.97 -16.13 16.63
N GLU A 43 0.20 -16.22 15.99
CA GLU A 43 1.43 -16.44 16.76
C GLU A 43 1.52 -15.36 17.86
N LYS A 44 1.68 -15.81 19.11
CA LYS A 44 1.97 -14.91 20.23
C LYS A 44 3.24 -14.14 19.88
N SER A 45 3.21 -12.82 20.06
CA SER A 45 4.41 -12.01 19.91
C SER A 45 5.57 -12.64 20.67
N LYS A 46 6.73 -12.73 20.04
CA LYS A 46 7.93 -13.31 20.69
C LYS A 46 8.13 -12.69 22.06
N SER A 47 8.40 -13.49 23.06
CA SER A 47 8.68 -12.99 24.40
C SER A 47 9.92 -12.09 24.38
N VAL A 48 9.99 -11.10 25.28
CA VAL A 48 11.14 -10.18 25.38
C VAL A 48 12.45 -10.96 25.53
N LEU A 49 12.47 -12.05 26.31
CA LEU A 49 13.65 -12.91 26.49
C LEU A 49 14.10 -13.57 25.19
N ARG A 50 13.16 -14.00 24.33
CA ARG A 50 13.50 -14.60 23.04
C ARG A 50 14.07 -13.54 22.07
N ARG A 51 13.52 -12.33 22.09
CA ARG A 51 14.04 -11.20 21.28
C ARG A 51 15.45 -10.79 21.73
N ILE A 52 15.70 -10.74 23.04
CA ILE A 52 17.04 -10.52 23.59
C ILE A 52 18.01 -11.60 23.10
N GLY A 53 17.61 -12.87 23.15
CA GLY A 53 18.42 -13.98 22.66
C GLY A 53 18.71 -13.90 21.16
N GLU A 54 17.70 -13.55 20.34
CA GLU A 54 17.86 -13.37 18.90
C GLU A 54 18.76 -12.14 18.59
N ALA A 55 18.63 -11.03 19.32
CA ALA A 55 19.50 -9.87 19.18
C ALA A 55 20.97 -10.21 19.54
N LEU A 56 21.22 -10.95 20.61
CA LEU A 56 22.57 -11.39 20.97
C LEU A 56 23.24 -12.30 19.94
N LEU A 57 22.45 -12.95 19.10
CA LEU A 57 22.94 -13.78 17.97
C LEU A 57 23.19 -12.98 16.69
N GLU A 58 22.99 -11.67 16.69
CA GLU A 58 23.40 -10.83 15.57
C GLU A 58 24.93 -10.87 15.37
N PRO A 59 25.42 -10.97 14.12
CA PRO A 59 26.83 -11.19 13.84
C PRO A 59 27.77 -10.18 14.53
N MET A 60 27.34 -8.92 14.63
CA MET A 60 28.15 -7.89 15.25
C MET A 60 28.22 -8.03 16.77
N LEU A 61 27.08 -8.33 17.42
CA LEU A 61 27.07 -8.54 18.86
C LEU A 61 27.87 -9.79 19.25
N ILE A 62 27.89 -10.83 18.39
CA ILE A 62 28.78 -11.97 18.56
C ILE A 62 30.25 -11.53 18.51
N ILE A 63 30.64 -10.67 17.57
CA ILE A 63 32.04 -10.16 17.47
C ILE A 63 32.40 -9.35 18.71
N LEU A 64 31.50 -8.49 19.21
CA LEU A 64 31.71 -7.73 20.45
C LEU A 64 31.80 -8.64 21.69
N LEU A 65 30.98 -9.69 21.75
CA LEU A 65 31.08 -10.68 22.83
C LEU A 65 32.41 -11.46 22.79
N VAL A 66 32.90 -11.78 21.58
CA VAL A 66 34.23 -12.39 21.42
C VAL A 66 35.32 -11.40 21.84
N ALA A 67 35.23 -10.13 21.45
CA ALA A 67 36.13 -9.09 21.93
C ALA A 67 36.13 -8.96 23.45
N LEU A 68 34.93 -8.97 24.08
CA LEU A 68 34.79 -8.94 25.54
C LEU A 68 35.52 -10.13 26.21
N VAL A 69 35.30 -11.35 25.67
CA VAL A 69 35.97 -12.55 26.20
C VAL A 69 37.51 -12.44 26.10
N ILE A 70 38.01 -11.98 24.94
CA ILE A 70 39.45 -11.78 24.75
C ILE A 70 40.00 -10.73 25.71
N SER A 71 39.34 -9.54 25.83
CA SER A 71 39.72 -8.49 26.77
C SER A 71 39.74 -8.99 28.18
N VAL A 72 38.73 -9.74 28.66
CA VAL A 72 38.70 -10.35 29.98
C VAL A 72 39.86 -11.33 30.17
N VAL A 73 40.18 -12.18 29.21
CA VAL A 73 41.31 -13.12 29.27
C VAL A 73 42.64 -12.36 29.38
N VAL A 74 42.83 -11.32 28.60
CA VAL A 74 44.03 -10.46 28.65
C VAL A 74 44.17 -9.84 30.04
N GLN A 75 43.12 -9.30 30.59
CA GLN A 75 43.10 -8.69 31.92
C GLN A 75 43.39 -9.71 33.03
N ILE A 76 42.85 -10.94 32.95
CA ILE A 76 43.16 -12.01 33.91
C ILE A 76 44.66 -12.39 33.86
N ILE A 77 45.23 -12.50 32.64
CA ILE A 77 46.63 -12.81 32.46
C ILE A 77 47.49 -11.65 32.98
N SER A 78 47.11 -10.39 32.71
CA SER A 78 47.80 -9.19 33.20
C SER A 78 47.89 -9.18 34.72
N VAL A 79 46.78 -9.44 35.43
CA VAL A 79 46.77 -9.53 36.91
C VAL A 79 47.62 -10.67 37.43
N SER A 80 47.63 -11.82 36.78
CA SER A 80 48.45 -12.98 37.16
C SER A 80 49.95 -12.71 37.09
N THR A 81 50.36 -11.72 36.28
CA THR A 81 51.77 -11.32 36.09
C THR A 81 52.15 -10.02 36.82
N GLY A 82 51.25 -9.55 37.75
CA GLY A 82 51.54 -8.39 38.62
C GLY A 82 51.07 -7.04 38.04
N GLY A 83 50.33 -7.02 36.96
CA GLY A 83 49.67 -5.83 36.42
C GLY A 83 48.35 -5.48 37.12
N HIS A 84 47.78 -4.33 36.79
CA HIS A 84 46.47 -3.89 37.32
C HIS A 84 45.34 -4.39 36.40
N PHE A 85 44.19 -4.71 37.03
CA PHE A 85 42.98 -5.07 36.29
C PHE A 85 42.27 -3.80 35.83
N ASP A 86 42.22 -3.56 34.51
CA ASP A 86 41.45 -2.46 33.94
C ASP A 86 40.01 -2.93 33.66
N ILE A 87 39.13 -2.66 34.61
CA ILE A 87 37.70 -2.99 34.51
C ILE A 87 36.99 -2.14 33.48
N VAL A 88 37.47 -0.96 33.15
CA VAL A 88 36.73 0.06 32.40
C VAL A 88 36.43 -0.39 30.97
N GLU A 89 37.40 -1.00 30.29
CA GLU A 89 37.23 -1.51 28.94
C GLU A 89 36.20 -2.64 28.86
N CYS A 90 36.28 -3.62 29.75
CA CYS A 90 35.34 -4.74 29.82
C CYS A 90 33.93 -4.26 30.15
N VAL A 91 33.77 -3.33 31.10
CA VAL A 91 32.49 -2.73 31.46
C VAL A 91 31.95 -1.88 30.31
N GLY A 92 32.79 -1.14 29.60
CA GLY A 92 32.46 -0.37 28.42
C GLY A 92 31.81 -1.22 27.31
N ILE A 93 32.47 -2.35 26.98
CA ILE A 93 31.93 -3.29 25.95
C ILE A 93 30.60 -3.91 26.45
N LEU A 94 30.51 -4.28 27.75
CA LEU A 94 29.28 -4.84 28.30
C LEU A 94 28.10 -3.85 28.25
N VAL A 95 28.33 -2.59 28.62
CA VAL A 95 27.33 -1.51 28.54
C VAL A 95 26.92 -1.28 27.10
N ALA A 96 27.87 -1.32 26.18
CA ALA A 96 27.62 -1.17 24.77
C ALA A 96 26.70 -2.28 24.22
N VAL A 97 27.01 -3.55 24.53
CA VAL A 97 26.18 -4.70 24.19
C VAL A 97 24.77 -4.57 24.78
N ALA A 98 24.67 -4.21 26.07
CA ALA A 98 23.37 -4.04 26.73
C ALA A 98 22.53 -2.92 26.10
N LEU A 99 23.17 -1.81 25.74
CA LEU A 99 22.50 -0.69 25.06
C LEU A 99 22.03 -1.07 23.66
N SER A 100 22.88 -1.76 22.87
CA SER A 100 22.53 -2.24 21.52
C SER A 100 21.34 -3.19 21.56
N VAL A 101 21.39 -4.22 22.42
CA VAL A 101 20.27 -5.16 22.62
C VAL A 101 18.98 -4.43 23.02
N THR A 102 19.08 -3.47 23.93
CA THR A 102 17.90 -2.71 24.39
C THR A 102 17.26 -1.93 23.25
N ILE A 103 18.06 -1.22 22.45
CA ILE A 103 17.56 -0.43 21.32
C ILE A 103 16.97 -1.34 20.24
N THR A 104 17.65 -2.42 19.87
CA THR A 104 17.15 -3.41 18.89
C THR A 104 15.79 -3.96 19.33
N VAL A 105 15.67 -4.42 20.58
CA VAL A 105 14.41 -4.96 21.11
C VAL A 105 13.29 -3.93 21.14
N VAL A 106 13.57 -2.68 21.54
CA VAL A 106 12.58 -1.59 21.56
C VAL A 106 12.13 -1.23 20.14
N MET A 107 13.05 -1.16 19.17
CA MET A 107 12.72 -0.86 17.77
C MET A 107 11.92 -1.99 17.13
N GLU A 108 12.26 -3.25 17.38
CA GLU A 108 11.48 -4.40 16.93
C GLU A 108 10.07 -4.40 17.50
N ASP A 109 9.91 -4.10 18.79
CA ASP A 109 8.60 -4.04 19.43
C ASP A 109 7.72 -2.94 18.82
N ARG A 110 8.28 -1.76 18.58
CA ARG A 110 7.57 -0.66 17.91
C ARG A 110 7.17 -1.02 16.49
N SER A 111 8.07 -1.66 15.73
CA SER A 111 7.79 -2.14 14.38
C SER A 111 6.67 -3.19 14.37
N ALA A 112 6.73 -4.16 15.28
CA ALA A 112 5.71 -5.20 15.42
C ALA A 112 4.33 -4.62 15.78
N LYS A 113 4.27 -3.69 16.73
CA LYS A 113 3.01 -3.01 17.11
C LYS A 113 2.42 -2.16 15.98
N ALA A 114 3.27 -1.46 15.23
CA ALA A 114 2.82 -0.69 14.07
C ALA A 114 2.23 -1.62 13.00
N PHE A 115 2.87 -2.76 12.75
CA PHE A 115 2.37 -3.78 11.80
C PHE A 115 1.07 -4.44 12.27
N GLU A 116 0.94 -4.72 13.58
CA GLU A 116 -0.29 -5.26 14.16
C GLU A 116 -1.47 -4.28 14.04
N ALA A 117 -1.23 -2.99 14.28
CA ALA A 117 -2.25 -1.96 14.10
C ALA A 117 -2.75 -1.88 12.64
N LEU A 118 -1.83 -2.02 11.66
CA LEU A 118 -2.18 -2.07 10.24
C LEU A 118 -3.01 -3.31 9.89
N SER A 119 -2.63 -4.48 10.41
CA SER A 119 -3.34 -5.74 10.17
C SER A 119 -4.78 -5.68 10.66
N ARG A 120 -5.03 -5.01 11.79
CA ARG A 120 -6.39 -4.83 12.34
C ARG A 120 -7.27 -3.92 11.48
N MET A 121 -6.71 -2.90 10.83
CA MET A 121 -7.48 -1.99 9.93
C MET A 121 -8.07 -2.69 8.70
N GLY A 122 -7.56 -3.86 8.32
CA GLY A 122 -8.03 -4.66 7.18
C GLY A 122 -9.07 -5.74 7.54
N GLU A 123 -9.44 -5.91 8.81
CA GLU A 123 -10.27 -7.03 9.29
C GLU A 123 -11.73 -6.67 9.56
N ASP A 124 -12.15 -5.41 9.42
CA ASP A 124 -13.52 -4.95 9.72
C ASP A 124 -14.51 -5.24 8.57
N THR A 125 -14.46 -6.46 8.01
CA THR A 125 -15.45 -6.91 7.01
C THR A 125 -16.77 -7.19 7.70
N LEU A 126 -17.85 -6.53 7.23
CA LEU A 126 -19.21 -6.76 7.70
C LEU A 126 -19.86 -7.90 6.92
N VAL A 127 -20.63 -8.74 7.62
CA VAL A 127 -21.35 -9.88 7.03
C VAL A 127 -22.82 -9.85 7.41
N LYS A 128 -23.70 -10.30 6.51
CA LYS A 128 -25.15 -10.37 6.71
C LYS A 128 -25.50 -11.65 7.45
N VAL A 129 -26.14 -11.52 8.60
CA VAL A 129 -26.65 -12.64 9.40
C VAL A 129 -28.09 -12.41 9.80
N ILE A 130 -28.86 -13.49 10.02
CA ILE A 130 -30.18 -13.42 10.62
C ILE A 130 -30.02 -13.67 12.12
N ARG A 131 -30.40 -12.70 12.95
CA ARG A 131 -30.49 -12.81 14.42
C ARG A 131 -31.75 -12.15 14.94
N GLY A 132 -32.50 -12.87 15.78
CA GLY A 132 -33.74 -12.38 16.36
C GLY A 132 -34.82 -12.06 15.32
N GLY A 133 -34.84 -12.75 14.18
CA GLY A 133 -35.81 -12.55 13.09
C GLY A 133 -35.48 -11.40 12.13
N GLU A 134 -34.35 -10.72 12.33
CA GLU A 134 -33.95 -9.58 11.50
C GLU A 134 -32.55 -9.84 10.83
N VAL A 135 -32.39 -9.32 9.63
CA VAL A 135 -31.08 -9.32 8.95
C VAL A 135 -30.22 -8.22 9.55
N LYS A 136 -29.10 -8.60 10.15
CA LYS A 136 -28.15 -7.70 10.78
C LYS A 136 -26.79 -7.74 10.08
N MET A 137 -26.12 -6.59 9.95
CA MET A 137 -24.74 -6.49 9.52
C MET A 137 -23.84 -6.55 10.76
N ILE A 138 -23.00 -7.58 10.85
CA ILE A 138 -22.08 -7.75 11.99
C ILE A 138 -20.64 -7.90 11.50
N PRO A 139 -19.64 -7.49 12.30
CA PRO A 139 -18.24 -7.78 11.99
C PRO A 139 -17.98 -9.29 11.83
N GLN A 140 -17.15 -9.67 10.85
CA GLN A 140 -16.78 -11.06 10.59
C GLN A 140 -16.29 -11.79 11.85
N GLY A 141 -15.55 -11.11 12.74
CA GLY A 141 -15.03 -11.68 13.99
C GLY A 141 -16.09 -12.01 15.03
N ASP A 142 -17.32 -11.46 14.89
CA ASP A 142 -18.45 -11.67 15.80
C ASP A 142 -19.41 -12.78 15.35
N VAL A 143 -19.13 -13.44 14.22
CA VAL A 143 -19.85 -14.61 13.75
C VAL A 143 -19.61 -15.78 14.69
N VAL A 144 -20.67 -16.53 15.04
CA VAL A 144 -20.61 -17.69 15.93
C VAL A 144 -21.25 -18.91 15.29
N VAL A 145 -20.93 -20.10 15.80
CA VAL A 145 -21.58 -21.34 15.35
C VAL A 145 -23.09 -21.25 15.64
N GLY A 146 -23.89 -21.57 14.63
CA GLY A 146 -25.36 -21.45 14.69
C GLY A 146 -25.93 -20.17 14.07
N ASP A 147 -25.10 -19.18 13.72
CA ASP A 147 -25.57 -18.01 12.95
C ASP A 147 -26.09 -18.44 11.57
N ILE A 148 -27.13 -17.76 11.09
CA ILE A 148 -27.64 -17.94 9.73
C ILE A 148 -27.03 -16.87 8.84
N LEU A 149 -26.09 -17.27 7.99
CA LEU A 149 -25.47 -16.40 7.00
C LEU A 149 -26.39 -16.21 5.80
N CYS A 150 -26.53 -14.96 5.34
CA CYS A 150 -27.13 -14.62 4.06
C CYS A 150 -26.00 -14.32 3.08
N VAL A 151 -25.85 -15.15 2.05
CA VAL A 151 -24.76 -15.03 1.07
C VAL A 151 -25.29 -14.68 -0.30
N GLU A 152 -24.55 -13.83 -1.01
CA GLU A 152 -24.87 -13.35 -2.36
C GLU A 152 -23.58 -13.22 -3.18
N THR A 153 -23.72 -13.10 -4.47
CA THR A 153 -22.60 -12.93 -5.40
C THR A 153 -21.63 -11.81 -4.95
N GLY A 154 -20.35 -12.13 -4.87
CA GLY A 154 -19.29 -11.21 -4.39
C GLY A 154 -18.99 -11.28 -2.91
N ALA A 155 -19.79 -12.00 -2.12
CA ALA A 155 -19.57 -12.16 -0.69
C ALA A 155 -18.36 -13.06 -0.40
N LYS A 156 -17.54 -12.66 0.57
CA LYS A 156 -16.52 -13.51 1.18
C LYS A 156 -17.11 -14.28 2.36
N LEU A 157 -16.87 -15.55 2.41
CA LEU A 157 -17.38 -16.42 3.46
C LEU A 157 -16.56 -16.28 4.74
N PRO A 158 -17.18 -15.88 5.87
CA PRO A 158 -16.47 -15.64 7.13
C PRO A 158 -16.15 -16.92 7.90
N ALA A 159 -16.92 -18.00 7.68
CA ALA A 159 -16.92 -19.21 8.47
C ALA A 159 -17.34 -20.39 7.61
N ASP A 160 -17.17 -21.63 8.12
CA ASP A 160 -17.71 -22.82 7.48
C ASP A 160 -19.19 -22.95 7.79
N GLY A 161 -20.01 -23.29 6.80
CA GLY A 161 -21.45 -23.39 6.96
C GLY A 161 -22.10 -24.47 6.14
N ARG A 162 -23.22 -25.06 6.68
CA ARG A 162 -24.09 -26.00 5.98
C ARG A 162 -25.17 -25.20 5.25
N ILE A 163 -25.29 -25.38 3.95
CA ILE A 163 -26.26 -24.67 3.12
C ILE A 163 -27.69 -25.10 3.50
N ILE A 164 -28.57 -24.14 3.72
CA ILE A 164 -30.00 -24.33 4.05
C ILE A 164 -30.87 -24.11 2.80
N SER A 165 -30.55 -23.08 2.03
CA SER A 165 -31.21 -22.77 0.76
C SER A 165 -30.18 -22.24 -0.25
N SER A 166 -30.37 -22.59 -1.51
CA SER A 166 -29.49 -22.16 -2.61
C SER A 166 -30.33 -21.83 -3.84
N ASP A 167 -30.03 -20.69 -4.48
CA ASP A 167 -30.58 -20.28 -5.76
C ASP A 167 -29.41 -19.99 -6.71
N GLN A 168 -29.14 -20.95 -7.61
CA GLN A 168 -27.99 -20.96 -8.54
C GLN A 168 -26.65 -20.59 -7.88
N LEU A 169 -26.46 -21.06 -6.64
CA LEU A 169 -25.32 -20.68 -5.81
C LEU A 169 -24.03 -21.31 -6.34
N MET A 170 -23.02 -20.48 -6.60
CA MET A 170 -21.70 -20.88 -7.07
C MET A 170 -20.63 -20.35 -6.11
N SER A 171 -19.67 -21.19 -5.74
CA SER A 171 -18.55 -20.83 -4.85
C SER A 171 -17.20 -21.07 -5.51
N ASP A 172 -16.30 -20.10 -5.43
CA ASP A 172 -14.87 -20.27 -5.74
C ASP A 172 -14.17 -20.81 -4.51
N GLU A 173 -13.73 -22.06 -4.58
CA GLU A 173 -13.05 -22.80 -3.52
C GLU A 173 -11.55 -23.00 -3.81
N SER A 174 -10.99 -22.26 -4.75
CA SER A 174 -9.59 -22.36 -5.16
C SER A 174 -8.59 -22.20 -4.00
N ALA A 175 -8.96 -21.43 -2.97
CA ALA A 175 -8.16 -21.26 -1.77
C ALA A 175 -7.95 -22.56 -0.95
N LEU A 176 -8.88 -23.52 -1.07
CA LEU A 176 -8.84 -24.80 -0.36
C LEU A 176 -8.49 -25.98 -1.26
N THR A 177 -9.01 -25.97 -2.50
CA THR A 177 -8.90 -27.10 -3.41
C THR A 177 -7.77 -26.96 -4.44
N GLY A 178 -7.32 -25.72 -4.68
CA GLY A 178 -6.40 -25.38 -5.77
C GLY A 178 -7.05 -25.32 -7.16
N GLU A 179 -8.34 -25.68 -7.29
CA GLU A 179 -9.08 -25.68 -8.54
C GLU A 179 -9.71 -24.32 -8.80
N SER A 180 -9.44 -23.71 -9.96
CA SER A 180 -9.89 -22.36 -10.29
C SER A 180 -11.33 -22.28 -10.82
N MET A 181 -12.03 -23.40 -10.96
CA MET A 181 -13.42 -23.41 -11.43
C MET A 181 -14.39 -23.26 -10.26
N ALA A 182 -15.38 -22.39 -10.42
CA ALA A 182 -16.44 -22.24 -9.43
C ALA A 182 -17.27 -23.54 -9.32
N VAL A 183 -17.57 -23.94 -8.09
CA VAL A 183 -18.31 -25.17 -7.76
C VAL A 183 -19.77 -24.81 -7.52
N HIS A 184 -20.67 -25.54 -8.17
CA HIS A 184 -22.12 -25.42 -7.92
C HIS A 184 -22.46 -25.97 -6.52
N LYS A 185 -23.27 -25.24 -5.78
CA LYS A 185 -23.68 -25.54 -4.42
C LYS A 185 -25.16 -25.87 -4.33
N ASP A 186 -25.48 -27.01 -3.68
CA ASP A 186 -26.85 -27.53 -3.58
C ASP A 186 -27.22 -27.83 -2.12
N ALA A 187 -28.27 -27.18 -1.63
CA ALA A 187 -28.80 -27.38 -0.27
C ALA A 187 -29.36 -28.80 -0.05
N ALA A 188 -29.91 -29.42 -1.10
CA ALA A 188 -30.52 -30.74 -1.03
C ALA A 188 -29.50 -31.88 -1.02
N PHE A 189 -28.27 -31.63 -1.45
CA PHE A 189 -27.21 -32.65 -1.51
C PHE A 189 -26.80 -33.10 -0.10
N VAL A 190 -26.54 -34.39 0.06
CA VAL A 190 -26.03 -34.98 1.30
C VAL A 190 -24.90 -35.94 0.93
N CYS A 191 -23.71 -35.76 1.51
CA CYS A 191 -22.57 -36.62 1.26
C CYS A 191 -22.79 -38.01 1.84
N ALA A 192 -22.46 -39.03 1.07
CA ALA A 192 -22.68 -40.45 1.46
C ALA A 192 -21.68 -40.95 2.52
N ALA A 193 -20.49 -40.36 2.61
CA ALA A 193 -19.40 -40.84 3.47
C ALA A 193 -18.75 -39.74 4.29
N GLU A 194 -18.28 -40.06 5.51
CA GLU A 194 -17.58 -39.12 6.40
C GLU A 194 -16.17 -38.75 5.93
N ASN A 195 -15.61 -39.42 4.95
CA ASN A 195 -14.30 -39.13 4.36
C ASN A 195 -14.39 -38.48 3.00
N THR A 196 -15.57 -37.92 2.62
CA THR A 196 -15.75 -37.17 1.38
C THR A 196 -14.77 -36.00 1.31
N PRO A 197 -13.95 -35.84 0.22
CA PRO A 197 -13.03 -34.73 0.03
C PRO A 197 -13.75 -33.37 0.05
N VAL A 198 -13.06 -32.30 0.47
CA VAL A 198 -13.65 -30.98 0.56
C VAL A 198 -14.26 -30.53 -0.77
N ALA A 199 -13.57 -30.74 -1.89
CA ALA A 199 -14.02 -30.39 -3.25
C ALA A 199 -15.34 -31.04 -3.69
N GLU A 200 -15.73 -32.17 -3.09
CA GLU A 200 -16.93 -32.91 -3.44
C GLU A 200 -18.14 -32.59 -2.53
N ARG A 201 -17.95 -31.78 -1.49
CA ARG A 201 -19.00 -31.39 -0.55
C ARG A 201 -19.84 -30.24 -1.06
N SER A 202 -20.71 -30.48 -2.04
CA SER A 202 -21.55 -29.46 -2.68
C SER A 202 -22.55 -28.78 -1.75
N ASN A 203 -22.78 -29.32 -0.55
CA ASN A 203 -23.72 -28.82 0.44
C ASN A 203 -23.09 -27.94 1.55
N MET A 204 -21.81 -27.66 1.44
CA MET A 204 -21.06 -26.85 2.40
C MET A 204 -20.50 -25.59 1.76
N LEU A 205 -20.35 -24.55 2.57
CA LEU A 205 -19.59 -23.32 2.29
C LEU A 205 -18.38 -23.25 3.22
N TYR A 206 -17.27 -22.69 2.76
CA TYR A 206 -16.02 -22.70 3.51
C TYR A 206 -15.47 -21.32 3.73
N SER A 207 -14.95 -21.09 4.94
CA SER A 207 -14.24 -19.86 5.31
C SER A 207 -13.14 -19.50 4.32
N GLY A 208 -13.03 -18.21 3.98
CA GLY A 208 -12.02 -17.72 3.05
C GLY A 208 -12.34 -17.86 1.56
N CYS A 209 -13.40 -18.63 1.21
CA CYS A 209 -13.90 -18.78 -0.15
C CYS A 209 -14.86 -17.64 -0.54
N PHE A 210 -15.21 -17.55 -1.83
CA PHE A 210 -16.03 -16.47 -2.36
C PHE A 210 -17.25 -16.98 -3.12
N ILE A 211 -18.37 -16.29 -3.01
CA ILE A 211 -19.57 -16.55 -3.83
C ILE A 211 -19.41 -15.83 -5.17
N THR A 212 -19.37 -16.60 -6.26
CA THR A 212 -19.19 -16.12 -7.64
C THR A 212 -20.48 -15.97 -8.40
N GLY A 213 -21.57 -16.60 -7.92
CA GLY A 213 -22.90 -16.52 -8.55
C GLY A 213 -24.01 -16.99 -7.62
N GLY A 214 -25.22 -16.47 -7.85
CA GLY A 214 -26.40 -16.85 -7.09
C GLY A 214 -26.50 -16.27 -5.69
N SER A 215 -27.42 -16.82 -4.90
CA SER A 215 -27.64 -16.43 -3.52
C SER A 215 -28.08 -17.63 -2.65
N GLY A 216 -27.99 -17.50 -1.32
CA GLY A 216 -28.42 -18.59 -0.44
C GLY A 216 -28.34 -18.25 1.05
N LYS A 217 -28.80 -19.19 1.87
CA LYS A 217 -28.64 -19.14 3.33
C LYS A 217 -27.84 -20.36 3.79
N ALA A 218 -26.99 -20.18 4.79
CA ALA A 218 -26.23 -21.25 5.41
C ALA A 218 -26.18 -21.10 6.93
N VAL A 219 -26.27 -22.21 7.69
CA VAL A 219 -26.00 -22.19 9.13
C VAL A 219 -24.51 -22.39 9.38
N VAL A 220 -23.90 -21.54 10.19
CA VAL A 220 -22.47 -21.65 10.57
C VAL A 220 -22.23 -22.90 11.41
N THR A 221 -21.28 -23.72 10.98
CA THR A 221 -20.91 -24.97 11.64
C THR A 221 -19.51 -24.95 12.24
N GLY A 222 -18.63 -24.09 11.74
CA GLY A 222 -17.25 -23.95 12.23
C GLY A 222 -16.76 -22.50 12.12
N VAL A 223 -16.01 -22.02 13.14
CA VAL A 223 -15.44 -20.68 13.20
C VAL A 223 -13.95 -20.72 13.50
N GLY A 224 -13.21 -19.71 13.04
CA GLY A 224 -11.77 -19.51 13.29
C GLY A 224 -10.92 -20.75 12.98
N ASP A 225 -10.11 -21.19 13.93
CA ASP A 225 -9.20 -22.34 13.78
C ASP A 225 -9.91 -23.68 13.53
N ASN A 226 -11.21 -23.76 13.80
CA ASN A 226 -12.01 -24.99 13.59
C ASN A 226 -12.55 -25.10 12.16
N THR A 227 -12.42 -24.07 11.32
CA THR A 227 -12.75 -24.13 9.88
C THR A 227 -11.74 -24.99 9.10
N GLU A 228 -12.14 -25.48 7.91
CA GLU A 228 -11.19 -26.22 7.04
C GLU A 228 -10.00 -25.34 6.67
N PHE A 229 -10.22 -24.04 6.39
CA PHE A 229 -9.15 -23.08 6.15
C PHE A 229 -8.26 -22.87 7.38
N GLY A 230 -8.85 -22.80 8.57
CA GLY A 230 -8.12 -22.64 9.83
C GLY A 230 -7.18 -23.81 10.14
N LYS A 231 -7.60 -25.03 9.80
CA LYS A 231 -6.75 -26.24 9.94
C LYS A 231 -5.51 -26.14 9.07
N ILE A 232 -5.67 -25.72 7.80
CA ILE A 232 -4.54 -25.51 6.85
C ILE A 232 -3.64 -24.35 7.32
N ALA A 233 -4.25 -23.23 7.75
CA ALA A 233 -3.51 -22.08 8.23
C ALA A 233 -2.61 -22.41 9.43
N ARG A 234 -3.09 -23.25 10.33
CA ARG A 234 -2.30 -23.71 11.49
C ARG A 234 -1.08 -24.53 11.08
N GLU A 235 -1.16 -25.35 10.03
CA GLU A 235 -0.02 -26.13 9.51
C GLU A 235 0.99 -25.26 8.77
N LEU A 236 0.54 -24.15 8.16
CA LEU A 236 1.36 -23.21 7.38
C LEU A 236 2.01 -22.10 8.22
N THR A 237 1.73 -22.01 9.52
CA THR A 237 2.18 -20.93 10.43
C THR A 237 3.72 -20.81 10.56
N HIS A 238 4.51 -21.67 9.92
CA HIS A 238 5.98 -21.67 9.93
C HIS A 238 6.63 -21.09 8.66
N GLN A 239 5.88 -20.41 7.78
CA GLN A 239 6.50 -19.78 6.62
C GLN A 239 7.06 -18.41 6.97
N ASP A 240 8.37 -18.23 6.68
CA ASP A 240 9.10 -16.97 6.83
C ASP A 240 8.40 -15.80 6.14
N LYS A 241 8.34 -14.67 6.84
CA LYS A 241 7.84 -13.41 6.27
C LYS A 241 8.67 -13.05 5.05
N SER A 242 8.06 -13.02 3.87
CA SER A 242 8.74 -12.59 2.65
C SER A 242 9.24 -11.15 2.78
N SER A 243 10.54 -10.94 2.55
CA SER A 243 11.16 -9.62 2.53
C SER A 243 10.70 -8.81 1.30
N THR A 244 10.64 -7.49 1.42
CA THR A 244 10.35 -6.63 0.27
C THR A 244 11.54 -6.56 -0.69
N PRO A 245 11.33 -6.26 -2.00
CA PRO A 245 12.43 -6.09 -2.95
C PRO A 245 13.47 -5.05 -2.49
N LEU A 246 13.01 -3.98 -1.81
CA LEU A 246 13.88 -2.99 -1.21
C LEU A 246 14.73 -3.59 -0.08
N GLN A 247 14.10 -4.33 0.83
CA GLN A 247 14.82 -5.01 1.92
C GLN A 247 15.86 -5.99 1.37
N GLU A 248 15.55 -6.73 0.30
CA GLU A 248 16.51 -7.61 -0.36
C GLU A 248 17.69 -6.85 -1.01
N LYS A 249 17.39 -5.74 -1.72
CA LYS A 249 18.43 -4.88 -2.31
C LYS A 249 19.34 -4.28 -1.23
N LEU A 250 18.75 -3.82 -0.12
CA LEU A 250 19.49 -3.27 1.01
C LEU A 250 20.26 -4.35 1.78
N GLY A 251 19.68 -5.53 1.94
CA GLY A 251 20.38 -6.68 2.53
C GLY A 251 21.61 -7.10 1.70
N ARG A 252 21.51 -7.08 0.35
CA ARG A 252 22.67 -7.31 -0.53
C ARG A 252 23.73 -6.22 -0.40
N LEU A 253 23.32 -4.96 -0.31
CA LEU A 253 24.22 -3.82 -0.09
C LEU A 253 24.92 -3.93 1.27
N GLY A 254 24.18 -4.24 2.32
CA GLY A 254 24.74 -4.46 3.68
C GLY A 254 25.76 -5.59 3.70
N LYS A 255 25.46 -6.74 3.07
CA LYS A 255 26.39 -7.85 2.94
C LYS A 255 27.68 -7.45 2.17
N PHE A 256 27.53 -6.70 1.09
CA PHE A 256 28.69 -6.20 0.33
C PHE A 256 29.58 -5.32 1.20
N ILE A 257 29.01 -4.37 1.95
CA ILE A 257 29.75 -3.47 2.83
C ILE A 257 30.45 -4.26 3.96
N THR A 258 29.75 -5.22 4.57
CA THR A 258 30.30 -6.11 5.59
C THR A 258 31.48 -6.89 5.06
N ILE A 259 31.41 -7.43 3.84
CA ILE A 259 32.54 -8.15 3.22
C ILE A 259 33.72 -7.20 3.02
N VAL A 260 33.49 -5.99 2.47
CA VAL A 260 34.55 -4.99 2.26
C VAL A 260 35.19 -4.60 3.58
N GLY A 261 34.39 -4.34 4.61
CA GLY A 261 34.88 -4.03 5.96
C GLY A 261 35.70 -5.17 6.58
N SER A 262 35.22 -6.42 6.45
CA SER A 262 35.94 -7.58 6.96
C SER A 262 37.25 -7.82 6.24
N VAL A 263 37.31 -7.62 4.93
CA VAL A 263 38.56 -7.69 4.16
C VAL A 263 39.54 -6.59 4.60
N ALA A 264 39.04 -5.35 4.77
CA ALA A 264 39.85 -4.25 5.26
C ALA A 264 40.41 -4.52 6.68
N ALA A 265 39.59 -5.06 7.56
CA ALA A 265 39.98 -5.46 8.92
C ALA A 265 41.07 -6.56 8.91
N ALA A 266 40.90 -7.57 8.06
CA ALA A 266 41.91 -8.63 7.90
C ALA A 266 43.24 -8.08 7.38
N VAL A 267 43.21 -7.12 6.44
CA VAL A 267 44.42 -6.45 5.93
C VAL A 267 45.08 -5.66 7.06
N ILE A 268 44.33 -4.88 7.83
CA ILE A 268 44.87 -4.13 9.00
C ILE A 268 45.51 -5.08 10.01
N PHE A 269 44.79 -6.13 10.41
CA PHE A 269 45.35 -7.12 11.33
C PHE A 269 46.67 -7.70 10.81
N LEU A 270 46.70 -8.07 9.53
CA LEU A 270 47.96 -8.59 8.93
C LEU A 270 49.09 -7.55 8.95
N VAL A 271 48.78 -6.30 8.60
CA VAL A 271 49.79 -5.20 8.63
C VAL A 271 50.32 -5.00 10.06
N GLN A 272 49.45 -4.91 11.06
CA GLN A 272 49.87 -4.76 12.45
C GLN A 272 50.66 -5.97 12.96
N VAL A 273 50.24 -7.18 12.64
CA VAL A 273 51.00 -8.41 12.99
C VAL A 273 52.38 -8.40 12.35
N VAL A 274 52.51 -8.05 11.05
CA VAL A 274 53.81 -7.93 10.40
C VAL A 274 54.66 -6.84 11.08
N GLU A 275 54.11 -5.72 11.42
CA GLU A 275 54.79 -4.64 12.12
C GLU A 275 55.29 -5.09 13.51
N ILE A 276 54.42 -5.74 14.31
CA ILE A 276 54.78 -6.31 15.63
C ILE A 276 55.96 -7.29 15.47
N LEU A 277 55.90 -8.16 14.46
CA LEU A 277 56.96 -9.12 14.20
C LEU A 277 58.27 -8.42 13.78
N ILE A 278 58.22 -7.41 12.90
CA ILE A 278 59.42 -6.65 12.45
C ILE A 278 60.03 -5.91 13.66
N ARG A 279 59.23 -5.24 14.48
CA ARG A 279 59.72 -4.54 15.69
C ARG A 279 60.24 -5.52 16.74
N GLY A 280 59.54 -6.63 16.95
CA GLY A 280 59.91 -7.64 17.95
C GLY A 280 61.19 -8.42 17.66
N PHE A 281 61.51 -8.60 16.37
CA PHE A 281 62.77 -9.31 15.95
C PHE A 281 63.82 -8.40 15.37
N GLY A 282 63.53 -7.17 14.93
CA GLY A 282 64.46 -6.31 14.17
C GLY A 282 64.66 -4.91 14.72
N SER A 283 64.09 -4.55 15.89
CA SER A 283 64.28 -3.19 16.45
C SER A 283 65.70 -2.99 17.04
N SER A 284 66.22 -1.79 16.85
CA SER A 284 67.40 -1.31 17.53
C SER A 284 67.14 -0.86 18.97
N ASP A 285 65.86 -0.71 19.36
CA ASP A 285 65.43 -0.38 20.72
C ASP A 285 65.26 -1.66 21.55
N PRO A 286 66.02 -1.85 22.61
CA PRO A 286 65.93 -3.05 23.43
C PRO A 286 64.56 -3.27 24.09
N SER A 287 63.80 -2.21 24.35
CA SER A 287 62.46 -2.29 24.99
C SER A 287 61.38 -2.88 24.08
N LEU A 288 61.61 -2.87 22.75
CA LEU A 288 60.68 -3.38 21.73
C LEU A 288 61.03 -4.81 21.26
N LEU A 289 62.14 -5.40 21.73
CA LEU A 289 62.55 -6.76 21.36
C LEU A 289 61.77 -7.80 22.16
N PHE A 290 61.23 -8.81 21.51
CA PHE A 290 60.51 -9.93 22.18
C PHE A 290 61.40 -10.65 23.22
N ALA A 291 62.70 -10.67 23.02
CA ALA A 291 63.66 -11.24 24.00
C ALA A 291 63.63 -10.52 25.38
N ASN A 292 63.17 -9.26 25.40
CA ASN A 292 63.07 -8.45 26.63
C ASN A 292 61.65 -8.28 27.15
N MET A 293 60.66 -8.86 26.44
CA MET A 293 59.27 -8.81 26.79
C MET A 293 58.77 -10.10 27.46
N ASN A 294 57.88 -9.99 28.37
CA ASN A 294 57.16 -11.12 28.94
C ASN A 294 56.09 -11.64 27.94
N ALA A 295 55.74 -12.93 28.02
CA ALA A 295 54.70 -13.53 27.16
C ALA A 295 53.38 -12.75 27.18
N THR A 296 53.02 -12.15 28.32
CA THR A 296 51.82 -11.28 28.49
C THR A 296 51.94 -9.99 27.69
N GLN A 297 53.09 -9.34 27.65
CA GLN A 297 53.29 -8.12 26.88
C GLN A 297 53.22 -8.40 25.36
N ILE A 298 53.84 -9.52 24.94
CA ILE A 298 53.75 -9.96 23.54
C ILE A 298 52.28 -10.29 23.18
N PHE A 299 51.58 -11.02 24.03
CA PHE A 299 50.17 -11.35 23.83
C PHE A 299 49.27 -10.09 23.79
N GLY A 300 49.57 -9.08 24.65
CA GLY A 300 48.91 -7.77 24.66
C GLY A 300 48.98 -7.10 23.26
N LEU A 301 50.17 -7.00 22.65
CA LEU A 301 50.34 -6.38 21.34
C LEU A 301 49.48 -7.04 20.25
N PHE A 302 49.39 -8.37 20.23
CA PHE A 302 48.53 -9.07 19.26
C PHE A 302 47.04 -8.90 19.57
N SER A 303 46.70 -8.79 20.87
CA SER A 303 45.32 -8.54 21.28
C SER A 303 44.86 -7.15 20.89
N ASP A 304 45.70 -6.12 21.08
CA ASP A 304 45.39 -4.74 20.66
C ASP A 304 45.18 -4.66 19.13
N ALA A 305 46.08 -5.31 18.35
CA ALA A 305 45.90 -5.41 16.91
C ALA A 305 44.60 -6.10 16.48
N PHE A 306 44.18 -7.11 17.23
CA PHE A 306 42.90 -7.78 16.98
C PHE A 306 41.71 -6.89 17.33
N LEU A 307 41.75 -6.17 18.46
CA LEU A 307 40.72 -5.24 18.90
C LEU A 307 40.58 -4.08 17.91
N ASP A 308 41.68 -3.50 17.40
CA ASP A 308 41.63 -2.47 16.33
C ASP A 308 40.97 -2.97 15.07
N SER A 309 41.20 -4.23 14.71
CA SER A 309 40.55 -4.85 13.54
C SER A 309 39.05 -5.04 13.76
N ILE A 310 38.62 -5.35 15.00
CA ILE A 310 37.21 -5.43 15.35
C ILE A 310 36.57 -4.05 15.27
N VAL A 311 37.21 -2.99 15.74
CA VAL A 311 36.68 -1.62 15.62
C VAL A 311 36.37 -1.26 14.17
N LEU A 312 37.22 -1.68 13.23
CA LEU A 312 36.95 -1.45 11.80
C LEU A 312 35.74 -2.23 11.28
N ILE A 313 35.55 -3.48 11.71
CA ILE A 313 34.35 -4.25 11.34
C ILE A 313 33.10 -3.55 11.87
N VAL A 314 33.13 -3.13 13.14
CA VAL A 314 32.04 -2.36 13.78
C VAL A 314 31.75 -1.08 13.01
N ALA A 315 32.77 -0.35 12.58
CA ALA A 315 32.62 0.86 11.78
C ALA A 315 31.97 0.63 10.40
N ALA A 316 32.20 -0.56 9.83
CA ALA A 316 31.72 -0.87 8.47
C ALA A 316 30.27 -1.38 8.43
N VAL A 317 29.75 -2.04 9.49
CA VAL A 317 28.46 -2.72 9.45
C VAL A 317 27.29 -1.74 9.70
N PRO A 318 26.34 -1.58 8.75
CA PRO A 318 25.15 -0.74 8.94
C PRO A 318 24.04 -1.49 9.69
N GLU A 319 24.12 -1.56 11.01
CA GLU A 319 23.25 -2.39 11.87
C GLU A 319 21.77 -2.04 11.79
N GLY A 320 21.43 -0.77 11.83
CA GLY A 320 20.06 -0.28 11.88
C GLY A 320 19.30 -0.36 10.56
N LEU A 321 19.97 -0.65 9.42
CA LEU A 321 19.41 -0.49 8.08
C LEU A 321 18.08 -1.23 7.84
N PRO A 322 17.94 -2.54 8.10
CA PRO A 322 16.69 -3.26 7.87
C PRO A 322 15.56 -2.81 8.81
N THR A 323 15.89 -2.57 10.07
CA THR A 323 14.93 -2.19 11.12
C THR A 323 14.39 -0.77 10.88
N ILE A 324 15.26 0.18 10.54
CA ILE A 324 14.87 1.56 10.22
C ILE A 324 13.96 1.60 9.00
N VAL A 325 14.25 0.80 7.97
CA VAL A 325 13.38 0.67 6.79
C VAL A 325 12.00 0.15 7.18
N ALA A 326 11.92 -0.91 7.99
CA ALA A 326 10.65 -1.48 8.43
C ALA A 326 9.81 -0.47 9.24
N VAL A 327 10.42 0.23 10.19
CA VAL A 327 9.76 1.28 10.99
C VAL A 327 9.28 2.43 10.12
N THR A 328 10.12 2.89 9.20
CA THR A 328 9.79 4.00 8.29
C THR A 328 8.64 3.62 7.36
N LEU A 329 8.64 2.41 6.79
CA LEU A 329 7.54 1.91 5.96
C LEU A 329 6.24 1.84 6.78
N ALA A 330 6.27 1.27 7.98
CA ALA A 330 5.09 1.15 8.82
C ALA A 330 4.45 2.52 9.13
N ILE A 331 5.25 3.52 9.49
CA ILE A 331 4.76 4.88 9.77
C ILE A 331 4.19 5.53 8.50
N ASN A 332 4.82 5.35 7.35
CA ASN A 332 4.33 5.91 6.09
C ASN A 332 3.03 5.25 5.64
N ILE A 333 2.85 3.95 5.84
CA ILE A 333 1.59 3.24 5.55
C ILE A 333 0.44 3.80 6.42
N ILE A 334 0.68 4.03 7.72
CA ILE A 334 -0.32 4.68 8.59
C ILE A 334 -0.70 6.06 8.05
N LYS A 335 0.27 6.84 7.55
CA LYS A 335 0.00 8.15 6.93
C LYS A 335 -0.80 8.01 5.63
N MET A 336 -0.50 7.03 4.77
CA MET A 336 -1.24 6.75 3.54
C MET A 336 -2.69 6.34 3.85
N SER A 337 -2.91 5.50 4.85
CA SER A 337 -4.25 5.11 5.29
C SER A 337 -5.09 6.32 5.75
N LYS A 338 -4.49 7.30 6.43
CA LYS A 338 -5.15 8.57 6.78
C LYS A 338 -5.50 9.44 5.56
N GLN A 339 -4.96 9.14 4.40
CA GLN A 339 -5.26 9.77 3.11
C GLN A 339 -6.11 8.82 2.24
N ASN A 340 -6.94 8.00 2.86
CA ASN A 340 -7.86 7.04 2.24
C ASN A 340 -7.22 5.93 1.40
N ALA A 341 -5.90 5.78 1.40
CA ALA A 341 -5.20 4.70 0.73
C ALA A 341 -4.73 3.65 1.74
N LEU A 342 -5.56 2.63 2.00
CA LEU A 342 -5.24 1.53 2.91
C LEU A 342 -4.31 0.54 2.23
N VAL A 343 -3.04 0.59 2.57
CA VAL A 343 -2.03 -0.34 2.04
C VAL A 343 -2.05 -1.64 2.85
N LYS A 344 -2.31 -2.76 2.19
CA LYS A 344 -2.37 -4.10 2.81
C LYS A 344 -1.02 -4.82 2.80
N LYS A 345 -0.19 -4.58 1.78
CA LYS A 345 1.13 -5.21 1.63
C LYS A 345 2.25 -4.18 1.63
N LEU A 346 3.29 -4.41 2.44
CA LEU A 346 4.46 -3.52 2.54
C LEU A 346 5.12 -3.23 1.18
N VAL A 347 5.18 -4.23 0.32
CA VAL A 347 5.78 -4.12 -1.03
C VAL A 347 5.08 -3.07 -1.88
N ALA A 348 3.75 -2.95 -1.76
CA ALA A 348 2.97 -1.98 -2.54
C ALA A 348 3.33 -0.53 -2.19
N CYS A 349 3.69 -0.24 -0.94
CA CYS A 349 4.10 1.10 -0.50
C CYS A 349 5.34 1.62 -1.24
N GLU A 350 6.25 0.72 -1.60
CA GLU A 350 7.43 1.02 -2.39
C GLU A 350 7.11 1.08 -3.89
N THR A 351 6.38 0.06 -4.38
CA THR A 351 6.15 -0.13 -5.80
C THR A 351 5.22 0.93 -6.39
N VAL A 352 4.27 1.45 -5.60
CA VAL A 352 3.30 2.47 -6.03
C VAL A 352 3.98 3.73 -6.57
N GLY A 353 5.12 4.13 -6.02
CA GLY A 353 5.91 5.28 -6.49
C GLY A 353 6.58 5.08 -7.86
N CYS A 354 6.72 3.83 -8.30
CA CYS A 354 7.34 3.46 -9.57
C CYS A 354 6.33 3.24 -10.70
N ILE A 355 5.01 3.34 -10.40
CA ILE A 355 3.96 3.13 -11.40
C ILE A 355 4.15 4.06 -12.59
N ASN A 356 4.14 3.47 -13.78
CA ASN A 356 4.18 4.20 -15.06
C ASN A 356 2.98 3.88 -15.97
N VAL A 357 2.17 2.85 -15.63
CA VAL A 357 0.91 2.55 -16.32
C VAL A 357 -0.17 2.25 -15.27
N ILE A 358 -1.34 2.89 -15.41
CA ILE A 358 -2.54 2.58 -14.64
C ILE A 358 -3.58 2.01 -15.60
N CYS A 359 -3.99 0.76 -15.38
CA CYS A 359 -5.12 0.13 -16.04
C CYS A 359 -6.34 0.31 -15.15
N SER A 360 -7.28 1.17 -15.55
CA SER A 360 -8.47 1.51 -14.79
C SER A 360 -9.71 0.92 -15.41
N ASP A 361 -10.59 0.32 -14.59
CA ASP A 361 -11.96 0.14 -15.02
C ASP A 361 -12.67 1.50 -15.12
N LYS A 362 -13.72 1.58 -15.89
CA LYS A 362 -14.56 2.78 -16.03
C LYS A 362 -15.49 2.92 -14.83
N THR A 363 -16.33 1.91 -14.64
CA THR A 363 -17.46 1.93 -13.70
C THR A 363 -16.95 1.90 -12.25
N GLY A 364 -17.51 2.76 -11.41
CA GLY A 364 -17.13 2.82 -9.98
C GLY A 364 -15.75 3.41 -9.69
N THR A 365 -14.86 3.53 -10.70
CA THR A 365 -13.51 4.09 -10.58
C THR A 365 -13.42 5.49 -11.17
N LEU A 366 -13.69 5.63 -12.47
CA LEU A 366 -13.69 6.93 -13.16
C LEU A 366 -15.05 7.61 -13.08
N THR A 367 -16.11 6.82 -12.88
CA THR A 367 -17.50 7.27 -12.73
C THR A 367 -18.02 7.02 -11.32
N GLU A 368 -19.16 7.65 -10.99
CA GLU A 368 -19.77 7.53 -9.66
C GLU A 368 -20.44 6.17 -9.40
N ASN A 369 -20.57 5.31 -10.40
CA ASN A 369 -21.36 4.06 -10.38
C ASN A 369 -22.81 4.30 -9.96
N ARG A 370 -23.37 5.41 -10.40
CA ARG A 370 -24.72 5.81 -10.07
C ARG A 370 -25.42 6.39 -11.30
N MET A 371 -26.40 5.65 -11.83
CA MET A 371 -27.23 6.15 -12.90
C MET A 371 -27.95 7.43 -12.46
N THR A 372 -27.79 8.49 -13.25
CA THR A 372 -28.36 9.82 -12.97
C THR A 372 -28.97 10.37 -14.25
N VAL A 373 -30.15 10.96 -14.16
CA VAL A 373 -30.72 11.74 -15.29
C VAL A 373 -29.90 13.01 -15.40
N THR A 374 -29.25 13.19 -16.54
CA THR A 374 -28.40 14.38 -16.83
C THR A 374 -29.13 15.44 -17.60
N ASP A 375 -29.99 15.03 -18.54
CA ASP A 375 -30.70 15.91 -19.43
C ASP A 375 -32.12 15.39 -19.69
N VAL A 376 -33.05 16.29 -19.94
CA VAL A 376 -34.44 16.00 -20.32
C VAL A 376 -34.81 16.84 -21.51
N GLN A 377 -35.45 16.21 -22.50
CA GLN A 377 -35.98 16.89 -23.66
C GLN A 377 -37.50 16.73 -23.72
N LEU A 378 -38.21 17.86 -23.69
CA LEU A 378 -39.66 17.94 -23.88
C LEU A 378 -39.98 18.66 -25.18
N GLY A 379 -40.33 17.91 -26.25
CA GLY A 379 -40.42 18.49 -27.58
C GLY A 379 -39.10 19.17 -28.00
N ASP A 380 -39.13 20.45 -28.31
CA ASP A 380 -37.93 21.24 -28.64
C ASP A 380 -37.25 21.87 -27.43
N THR A 381 -37.77 21.67 -26.21
CA THR A 381 -37.26 22.32 -25.02
C THR A 381 -36.31 21.39 -24.26
N HIS A 382 -35.04 21.81 -24.09
CA HIS A 382 -34.05 21.16 -23.24
C HIS A 382 -34.21 21.67 -21.82
N LEU A 383 -34.25 20.76 -20.84
CA LEU A 383 -34.41 21.05 -19.41
C LEU A 383 -33.35 20.29 -18.59
N LEU A 384 -32.89 20.91 -17.53
CA LEU A 384 -32.13 20.20 -16.49
C LEU A 384 -33.10 19.42 -15.59
N PRO A 385 -32.66 18.32 -14.94
CA PRO A 385 -33.50 17.53 -14.07
C PRO A 385 -34.20 18.31 -12.95
N SER A 386 -33.58 19.41 -12.47
CA SER A 386 -34.14 20.31 -11.45
C SER A 386 -35.24 21.25 -12.00
N GLU A 387 -35.37 21.39 -13.29
CA GLU A 387 -36.29 22.30 -13.99
C GLU A 387 -37.55 21.57 -14.52
N LEU A 388 -37.65 20.28 -14.23
CA LEU A 388 -38.77 19.46 -14.67
C LEU A 388 -40.10 20.01 -14.16
N PRO A 389 -41.13 20.14 -15.04
CA PRO A 389 -42.48 20.55 -14.63
C PRO A 389 -43.05 19.57 -13.60
N ARG A 390 -43.65 20.14 -12.53
CA ARG A 390 -44.27 19.31 -11.50
C ARG A 390 -45.50 18.56 -11.96
N ASP A 391 -46.23 19.10 -12.96
CA ASP A 391 -47.35 18.49 -13.61
C ASP A 391 -47.04 18.23 -15.09
N GLY A 392 -47.36 17.05 -15.55
CA GLY A 392 -47.15 16.66 -16.96
C GLY A 392 -47.10 15.15 -17.16
N ALA A 393 -47.40 14.70 -18.38
CA ALA A 393 -47.45 13.27 -18.69
C ALA A 393 -46.05 12.59 -18.46
N LEU A 394 -44.96 13.28 -18.79
CA LEU A 394 -43.59 12.76 -18.58
C LEU A 394 -43.32 12.48 -17.11
N MET A 395 -43.66 13.41 -16.20
CA MET A 395 -43.45 13.27 -14.76
C MET A 395 -44.35 12.16 -14.19
N ARG A 396 -45.60 12.10 -14.58
CA ARG A 396 -46.49 10.99 -14.20
C ARG A 396 -45.95 9.67 -14.70
N GLY A 397 -45.45 9.60 -15.95
CA GLY A 397 -44.80 8.43 -16.51
C GLY A 397 -43.59 7.97 -15.68
N PHE A 398 -42.75 8.89 -15.13
CA PHE A 398 -41.64 8.53 -14.23
C PHE A 398 -42.13 7.81 -12.97
N CYS A 399 -43.16 8.38 -12.32
CA CYS A 399 -43.63 7.92 -11.04
C CYS A 399 -44.49 6.64 -11.14
N VAL A 400 -45.42 6.61 -12.11
CA VAL A 400 -46.40 5.55 -12.22
C VAL A 400 -45.84 4.32 -12.95
N ASN A 401 -45.11 4.53 -14.05
CA ASN A 401 -44.56 3.47 -14.88
C ASN A 401 -43.14 3.07 -14.34
N SER A 402 -43.06 2.63 -13.09
CA SER A 402 -41.83 2.19 -12.44
C SER A 402 -42.12 1.08 -11.44
N THR A 403 -41.19 0.11 -11.36
CA THR A 403 -41.17 -0.94 -10.34
C THR A 403 -40.14 -0.68 -9.24
N ALA A 404 -39.32 0.35 -9.43
CA ALA A 404 -38.27 0.71 -8.50
C ALA A 404 -38.78 1.56 -7.33
N ASP A 405 -38.03 1.57 -6.25
CA ASP A 405 -38.19 2.45 -5.11
C ASP A 405 -36.86 3.15 -4.76
N VAL A 406 -36.97 4.34 -4.19
CA VAL A 406 -35.82 5.12 -3.70
C VAL A 406 -36.14 5.63 -2.29
N TYR A 407 -35.23 5.47 -1.37
CA TYR A 407 -35.26 6.16 -0.09
C TYR A 407 -33.97 6.95 0.12
N PHE A 408 -34.02 7.96 0.97
CA PHE A 408 -32.91 8.88 1.16
C PHE A 408 -32.35 8.77 2.57
N GLU A 409 -31.06 8.55 2.69
CA GLU A 409 -30.31 8.72 3.93
C GLU A 409 -29.60 10.08 3.90
N GLY A 410 -30.24 11.12 4.47
CA GLY A 410 -29.85 12.50 4.21
C GLY A 410 -30.04 12.87 2.74
N ASP A 411 -28.99 13.34 2.08
CA ASP A 411 -29.01 13.68 0.64
C ASP A 411 -28.63 12.51 -0.29
N LYS A 412 -28.32 11.34 0.26
CA LYS A 412 -27.88 10.19 -0.55
C LYS A 412 -29.06 9.27 -0.87
N PRO A 413 -29.39 9.08 -2.17
CA PRO A 413 -30.42 8.15 -2.58
C PRO A 413 -29.93 6.70 -2.47
N GLN A 414 -30.76 5.84 -1.90
CA GLN A 414 -30.58 4.39 -1.86
C GLN A 414 -31.57 3.77 -2.83
N PHE A 415 -31.04 2.94 -3.76
CA PHE A 415 -31.80 2.37 -4.87
C PHE A 415 -32.32 0.97 -4.53
N ILE A 416 -33.62 0.76 -4.79
CA ILE A 416 -34.24 -0.56 -4.75
C ILE A 416 -34.85 -0.84 -6.13
N GLY A 417 -34.36 -1.83 -6.83
CA GLY A 417 -34.81 -2.20 -8.16
C GLY A 417 -33.90 -1.71 -9.30
N ASN A 418 -34.47 -1.47 -10.48
CA ASN A 418 -33.72 -1.10 -11.67
C ASN A 418 -33.05 0.28 -11.55
N PRO A 419 -31.71 0.40 -11.70
CA PRO A 419 -31.00 1.68 -11.53
C PRO A 419 -31.47 2.78 -12.48
N THR A 420 -31.91 2.43 -13.70
CA THR A 420 -32.45 3.38 -14.68
C THR A 420 -33.78 3.99 -14.19
N GLU A 421 -34.64 3.17 -13.61
CA GLU A 421 -35.90 3.63 -13.00
C GLU A 421 -35.65 4.47 -11.76
N CYS A 422 -34.72 4.03 -10.89
CA CYS A 422 -34.32 4.79 -9.71
C CYS A 422 -33.81 6.19 -10.08
N ALA A 423 -33.01 6.31 -11.17
CA ALA A 423 -32.51 7.60 -11.64
C ALA A 423 -33.65 8.58 -12.00
N MET A 424 -34.72 8.08 -12.63
CA MET A 424 -35.89 8.90 -12.95
C MET A 424 -36.64 9.31 -11.71
N LEU A 425 -36.81 8.42 -10.72
CA LEU A 425 -37.44 8.74 -9.43
C LEU A 425 -36.63 9.77 -8.61
N VAL A 426 -35.31 9.70 -8.67
CA VAL A 426 -34.43 10.72 -8.06
C VAL A 426 -34.59 12.07 -8.75
N ALA A 427 -34.73 12.10 -10.10
CA ALA A 427 -34.96 13.33 -10.84
C ALA A 427 -36.31 13.95 -10.43
N ALA A 428 -37.39 13.14 -10.27
CA ALA A 428 -38.67 13.59 -9.75
C ALA A 428 -38.53 14.21 -8.36
N HIS A 429 -37.84 13.54 -7.45
CA HIS A 429 -37.59 14.05 -6.09
C HIS A 429 -36.82 15.38 -6.10
N ARG A 430 -35.79 15.52 -6.92
CA ARG A 430 -35.03 16.77 -7.06
C ARG A 430 -35.86 17.93 -7.60
N SER A 431 -36.90 17.63 -8.36
CA SER A 431 -37.89 18.63 -8.82
C SER A 431 -38.94 18.96 -7.74
N GLY A 432 -38.79 18.39 -6.53
CA GLY A 432 -39.68 18.63 -5.41
C GLY A 432 -40.98 17.82 -5.43
N ILE A 433 -40.97 16.66 -6.09
CA ILE A 433 -42.10 15.75 -6.22
C ILE A 433 -41.86 14.49 -5.39
N ASP A 434 -42.79 14.16 -4.52
CA ASP A 434 -42.83 12.83 -3.88
C ASP A 434 -43.47 11.83 -4.86
N TYR A 435 -42.66 11.00 -5.47
CA TYR A 435 -43.13 9.98 -6.41
C TYR A 435 -44.10 8.98 -5.79
N LYS A 436 -44.05 8.77 -4.46
CA LYS A 436 -44.97 7.88 -3.73
C LYS A 436 -46.38 8.47 -3.64
N GLU A 437 -46.50 9.77 -3.40
CA GLU A 437 -47.77 10.48 -3.44
C GLU A 437 -48.38 10.41 -4.84
N VAL A 438 -47.58 10.70 -5.88
CA VAL A 438 -48.03 10.61 -7.26
C VAL A 438 -48.48 9.19 -7.61
N ARG A 439 -47.64 8.18 -7.31
CA ARG A 439 -47.94 6.76 -7.57
C ARG A 439 -49.18 6.30 -6.83
N GLY A 440 -49.40 6.77 -5.59
CA GLY A 440 -50.52 6.44 -4.75
C GLY A 440 -51.87 7.11 -5.18
N ALA A 441 -51.79 8.18 -5.96
CA ALA A 441 -52.96 8.86 -6.54
C ALA A 441 -53.63 8.10 -7.66
N TYR A 442 -52.90 7.16 -8.30
CA TYR A 442 -53.40 6.41 -9.47
C TYR A 442 -53.54 4.92 -9.15
N THR A 443 -54.70 4.34 -9.56
CA THR A 443 -54.90 2.90 -9.44
C THR A 443 -54.34 2.20 -10.68
N GLN A 444 -53.34 1.32 -10.47
CA GLN A 444 -52.81 0.49 -11.56
C GLN A 444 -53.83 -0.54 -11.98
N VAL A 445 -54.15 -0.52 -13.28
CA VAL A 445 -55.07 -1.48 -13.90
C VAL A 445 -54.33 -2.68 -14.45
N TYR A 446 -53.24 -2.42 -15.26
CA TYR A 446 -52.44 -3.46 -15.85
C TYR A 446 -51.02 -2.99 -16.04
N ARG A 447 -50.07 -3.95 -16.15
CA ARG A 447 -48.68 -3.64 -16.45
C ARG A 447 -48.07 -4.67 -17.40
N TYR A 448 -47.49 -4.17 -18.49
CA TYR A 448 -46.65 -4.93 -19.39
C TYR A 448 -45.18 -4.72 -18.90
N PRO A 449 -44.54 -5.76 -18.33
CA PRO A 449 -43.19 -5.62 -17.80
C PRO A 449 -42.18 -5.40 -18.93
N PHE A 450 -41.04 -4.82 -18.60
CA PHE A 450 -39.94 -4.67 -19.54
C PHE A 450 -39.40 -6.04 -19.95
N SER A 451 -39.15 -6.20 -21.26
CA SER A 451 -38.39 -7.34 -21.78
C SER A 451 -37.33 -6.87 -22.79
N SER A 452 -36.27 -7.67 -22.94
CA SER A 452 -35.22 -7.39 -23.94
C SER A 452 -35.72 -7.52 -25.38
N GLU A 453 -36.83 -8.24 -25.60
CA GLU A 453 -37.45 -8.43 -26.89
C GLU A 453 -38.30 -7.21 -27.29
N THR A 454 -39.17 -6.76 -26.41
CA THR A 454 -40.07 -5.61 -26.66
C THR A 454 -39.37 -4.27 -26.49
N LYS A 455 -38.33 -4.20 -25.65
CA LYS A 455 -37.54 -3.00 -25.31
C LYS A 455 -38.34 -1.84 -24.72
N ASN A 456 -39.52 -2.10 -24.19
CA ASN A 456 -40.38 -1.12 -23.57
C ASN A 456 -41.13 -1.71 -22.36
N MET A 457 -41.63 -0.84 -21.49
CA MET A 457 -42.51 -1.13 -20.37
C MET A 457 -43.71 -0.19 -20.44
N THR A 458 -44.89 -0.73 -20.21
CA THR A 458 -46.13 0.05 -20.21
C THR A 458 -46.95 -0.22 -18.95
N THR A 459 -47.43 0.81 -18.28
CA THR A 459 -48.35 0.71 -17.15
C THR A 459 -49.64 1.43 -17.47
N VAL A 460 -50.77 0.75 -17.36
CA VAL A 460 -52.10 1.29 -17.53
C VAL A 460 -52.65 1.65 -16.17
N VAL A 461 -53.13 2.86 -16.01
CA VAL A 461 -53.72 3.36 -14.77
C VAL A 461 -55.10 3.94 -14.98
N ALA A 462 -55.97 3.89 -13.97
CA ALA A 462 -57.19 4.60 -13.94
C ALA A 462 -56.95 6.08 -13.61
N GLU A 463 -57.44 6.99 -14.45
CA GLU A 463 -57.38 8.44 -14.28
C GLU A 463 -58.81 9.02 -14.43
N ASP A 464 -59.02 10.26 -13.93
CA ASP A 464 -60.37 10.89 -13.97
C ASP A 464 -60.96 10.89 -15.39
N GLY A 465 -61.92 9.99 -15.64
CA GLY A 465 -62.64 9.88 -16.89
C GLY A 465 -62.24 8.74 -17.85
N GLY A 466 -61.26 7.87 -17.45
CA GLY A 466 -60.88 6.74 -18.32
C GLY A 466 -59.62 6.05 -17.84
N GLU A 467 -59.02 5.29 -18.73
CA GLU A 467 -57.70 4.60 -18.51
C GLU A 467 -56.65 5.28 -19.37
N VAL A 468 -55.45 5.42 -18.77
CA VAL A 468 -54.26 5.99 -19.49
C VAL A 468 -53.10 5.02 -19.44
N ALA A 469 -52.53 4.73 -20.59
CA ALA A 469 -51.34 3.95 -20.76
C ALA A 469 -50.10 4.86 -20.78
N TYR A 470 -49.14 4.66 -19.84
CA TYR A 470 -47.83 5.31 -19.81
C TYR A 470 -46.77 4.31 -20.26
N THR A 471 -46.02 4.66 -21.30
CA THR A 471 -44.98 3.78 -21.89
C THR A 471 -43.61 4.45 -21.84
N LYS A 472 -42.60 3.68 -21.51
CA LYS A 472 -41.19 4.09 -21.62
C LYS A 472 -40.34 2.99 -22.24
N GLY A 473 -39.32 3.35 -22.99
CA GLY A 473 -38.45 2.34 -23.62
C GLY A 473 -37.40 2.92 -24.55
N SER A 474 -36.86 2.05 -25.44
CA SER A 474 -35.90 2.50 -26.43
C SER A 474 -36.50 3.55 -27.33
N PRO A 475 -35.76 4.61 -27.66
CA PRO A 475 -36.28 5.70 -28.47
C PRO A 475 -36.90 5.24 -29.81
N GLU A 476 -36.22 4.32 -30.49
CA GLU A 476 -36.67 3.80 -31.80
C GLU A 476 -38.04 3.11 -31.67
N LYS A 477 -38.23 2.36 -30.59
CA LYS A 477 -39.48 1.65 -30.33
C LYS A 477 -40.62 2.62 -30.00
N ILE A 478 -40.34 3.56 -29.11
CA ILE A 478 -41.35 4.54 -28.65
C ILE A 478 -41.77 5.47 -29.77
N LEU A 479 -40.78 6.00 -30.53
CA LEU A 479 -41.10 6.85 -31.70
C LEU A 479 -41.94 6.13 -32.74
N ALA A 480 -41.73 4.82 -32.93
CA ALA A 480 -42.54 4.03 -33.84
C ALA A 480 -43.98 3.85 -33.38
N MET A 481 -44.28 3.93 -32.09
CA MET A 481 -45.62 3.84 -31.52
C MET A 481 -46.37 5.18 -31.49
N CYS A 482 -45.67 6.30 -31.70
CA CYS A 482 -46.22 7.65 -31.57
C CYS A 482 -46.74 8.20 -32.86
N VAL A 483 -47.85 8.96 -32.77
CA VAL A 483 -48.37 9.78 -33.86
C VAL A 483 -47.82 11.18 -33.73
N MET A 484 -46.98 11.57 -34.70
CA MET A 484 -46.27 12.87 -34.69
C MET A 484 -45.90 13.29 -36.13
N PRO A 485 -45.75 14.61 -36.37
CA PRO A 485 -45.27 15.09 -37.67
C PRO A 485 -43.88 14.57 -38.00
N GLU A 486 -43.61 14.33 -39.28
CA GLU A 486 -42.30 13.77 -39.71
C GLU A 486 -41.13 14.71 -39.41
N GLU A 487 -41.36 16.03 -39.40
CA GLU A 487 -40.31 17.01 -39.02
C GLU A 487 -39.94 16.91 -37.54
N GLU A 488 -40.92 16.77 -36.65
CA GLU A 488 -40.70 16.57 -35.22
C GLU A 488 -40.01 15.22 -34.94
N ARG A 489 -40.39 14.16 -35.66
CA ARG A 489 -39.75 12.85 -35.58
C ARG A 489 -38.27 12.93 -35.91
N LYS A 490 -37.91 13.57 -37.03
CA LYS A 490 -36.50 13.74 -37.42
C LYS A 490 -35.71 14.55 -36.42
N ALA A 491 -36.28 15.66 -35.92
CA ALA A 491 -35.65 16.47 -34.91
C ALA A 491 -35.38 15.67 -33.61
N ALA A 492 -36.35 14.86 -33.18
CA ALA A 492 -36.16 13.98 -32.00
C ALA A 492 -35.09 12.91 -32.28
N GLU A 493 -35.07 12.27 -33.45
CA GLU A 493 -34.07 11.27 -33.83
C GLU A 493 -32.64 11.87 -33.87
N GLU A 494 -32.48 13.08 -34.44
CA GLU A 494 -31.18 13.78 -34.46
C GLU A 494 -30.70 14.15 -33.08
N ALA A 495 -31.57 14.66 -32.20
CA ALA A 495 -31.24 14.97 -30.83
C ALA A 495 -30.84 13.71 -30.04
N ILE A 496 -31.60 12.62 -30.17
CA ILE A 496 -31.31 11.32 -29.54
C ILE A 496 -29.94 10.79 -30.00
N ALA A 497 -29.68 10.81 -31.31
CA ALA A 497 -28.40 10.37 -31.86
C ALA A 497 -27.22 11.19 -31.32
N GLY A 498 -27.41 12.50 -31.11
CA GLY A 498 -26.41 13.40 -30.50
C GLY A 498 -26.05 12.99 -29.06
N TYR A 499 -27.05 12.71 -28.23
CA TYR A 499 -26.82 12.25 -26.86
C TYR A 499 -26.27 10.82 -26.79
N GLN A 500 -26.71 9.92 -27.66
CA GLN A 500 -26.16 8.56 -27.74
C GLN A 500 -24.67 8.56 -28.15
N ALA A 501 -24.29 9.48 -29.06
CA ALA A 501 -22.89 9.66 -29.45
C ALA A 501 -22.01 10.16 -28.28
N GLN A 502 -22.60 10.85 -27.29
CA GLN A 502 -21.94 11.31 -26.05
C GLN A 502 -22.06 10.30 -24.92
N ALA A 503 -22.41 9.04 -25.21
CA ALA A 503 -22.56 7.97 -24.23
C ALA A 503 -23.78 8.09 -23.29
N GLY A 504 -24.72 8.98 -23.56
CA GLY A 504 -25.98 9.08 -22.85
C GLY A 504 -26.92 7.90 -23.20
N ARG A 505 -27.48 7.27 -22.20
CA ARG A 505 -28.53 6.28 -22.34
C ARG A 505 -29.85 7.00 -22.44
N VAL A 506 -30.43 7.03 -23.63
CA VAL A 506 -31.69 7.72 -23.89
C VAL A 506 -32.89 6.78 -23.68
N ILE A 507 -33.84 7.23 -22.86
CA ILE A 507 -35.13 6.57 -22.64
C ILE A 507 -36.24 7.52 -23.09
N ALA A 508 -37.02 7.13 -24.09
CA ALA A 508 -38.17 7.89 -24.57
C ALA A 508 -39.43 7.50 -23.76
N LEU A 509 -40.33 8.46 -23.65
CA LEU A 509 -41.61 8.32 -22.93
C LEU A 509 -42.75 8.77 -23.84
N ALA A 510 -43.91 8.10 -23.68
CA ALA A 510 -45.12 8.42 -24.36
C ALA A 510 -46.32 8.01 -23.50
N HIS A 511 -47.47 8.62 -23.73
CA HIS A 511 -48.72 8.24 -23.12
C HIS A 511 -49.86 8.16 -24.11
N ARG A 512 -50.96 7.51 -23.73
CA ARG A 512 -52.20 7.46 -24.47
C ARG A 512 -53.39 7.32 -23.55
N ALA A 513 -54.42 8.17 -23.74
CA ALA A 513 -55.72 7.95 -23.15
C ALA A 513 -56.47 6.87 -23.94
N LEU A 514 -56.91 5.82 -23.25
CA LEU A 514 -57.60 4.70 -23.92
C LEU A 514 -59.04 5.07 -24.20
N ASP A 515 -59.50 4.80 -25.42
CA ASP A 515 -60.79 5.21 -25.93
C ASP A 515 -61.88 4.15 -25.74
N LYS A 516 -61.51 2.92 -25.39
CA LYS A 516 -62.37 1.76 -25.20
C LYS A 516 -61.76 0.86 -24.13
N SER A 517 -62.55 -0.08 -23.61
CA SER A 517 -62.02 -1.18 -22.81
C SER A 517 -61.24 -2.15 -23.69
N TYR A 518 -60.03 -2.52 -23.27
CA TYR A 518 -59.10 -3.43 -23.93
C TYR A 518 -58.95 -4.74 -23.14
N ASP A 519 -58.73 -5.83 -23.90
CA ASP A 519 -58.22 -7.07 -23.31
C ASP A 519 -56.69 -7.00 -23.17
N PHE A 520 -56.23 -6.60 -21.96
CA PHE A 520 -54.81 -6.35 -21.71
C PHE A 520 -53.93 -7.59 -21.86
N GLU A 521 -54.47 -8.80 -21.84
CA GLU A 521 -53.71 -10.03 -22.06
C GLU A 521 -53.41 -10.29 -23.56
N HIS A 522 -54.26 -9.87 -24.43
CA HIS A 522 -54.20 -10.22 -25.86
C HIS A 522 -54.05 -9.00 -26.83
N GLU A 523 -54.40 -7.78 -26.39
CA GLU A 523 -54.45 -6.59 -27.27
C GLU A 523 -53.28 -5.60 -26.96
N ARG A 524 -52.10 -6.09 -26.54
CA ARG A 524 -50.97 -5.23 -26.22
C ARG A 524 -50.58 -4.26 -27.32
N GLU A 525 -50.50 -4.73 -28.56
CA GLU A 525 -50.14 -3.91 -29.72
C GLU A 525 -51.11 -2.77 -29.97
N GLU A 526 -52.42 -2.99 -29.73
CA GLU A 526 -53.43 -1.95 -29.87
C GLU A 526 -53.29 -0.90 -28.75
N VAL A 527 -53.08 -1.31 -27.51
CA VAL A 527 -52.86 -0.43 -26.35
C VAL A 527 -51.61 0.45 -26.57
N GLU A 528 -50.55 -0.13 -27.12
CA GLU A 528 -49.26 0.54 -27.37
C GLU A 528 -49.18 1.27 -28.72
N SER A 529 -50.27 1.41 -29.48
CA SER A 529 -50.32 2.13 -30.75
C SER A 529 -50.94 3.53 -30.62
N GLY A 530 -50.60 4.45 -31.50
CA GLY A 530 -51.21 5.79 -31.53
C GLY A 530 -50.89 6.65 -30.32
N MET A 531 -49.72 6.52 -29.76
CA MET A 531 -49.30 7.23 -28.55
C MET A 531 -48.92 8.69 -28.86
N THR A 532 -49.06 9.52 -27.83
CA THR A 532 -48.55 10.89 -27.79
C THR A 532 -47.13 10.88 -27.24
N TYR A 533 -46.18 11.42 -27.95
CA TYR A 533 -44.79 11.54 -27.53
C TYR A 533 -44.62 12.61 -26.44
N ASP A 534 -44.06 12.23 -25.28
CA ASP A 534 -43.85 13.12 -24.15
C ASP A 534 -42.41 13.71 -24.11
N GLY A 535 -41.48 13.07 -24.81
CA GLY A 535 -40.07 13.46 -24.77
C GLY A 535 -39.14 12.31 -24.43
N PHE A 536 -37.91 12.65 -24.08
CA PHE A 536 -36.92 11.67 -23.62
C PHE A 536 -36.08 12.19 -22.47
N VAL A 537 -35.49 11.27 -21.74
CA VAL A 537 -34.47 11.54 -20.72
C VAL A 537 -33.16 10.90 -21.10
N VAL A 538 -32.07 11.59 -20.77
CA VAL A 538 -30.71 11.10 -20.91
C VAL A 538 -30.24 10.66 -19.55
N ILE A 539 -29.80 9.42 -19.44
CA ILE A 539 -29.31 8.82 -18.21
C ILE A 539 -27.88 8.40 -18.44
N SER A 540 -26.98 8.83 -17.58
CA SER A 540 -25.58 8.44 -17.61
C SER A 540 -25.06 8.16 -16.20
N ASP A 541 -23.95 7.45 -16.13
CA ASP A 541 -23.13 7.33 -14.94
C ASP A 541 -22.08 8.44 -15.02
N PRO A 542 -22.23 9.53 -14.24
CA PRO A 542 -21.40 10.72 -14.39
C PRO A 542 -19.95 10.44 -14.01
N LEU A 543 -19.04 11.15 -14.68
CA LEU A 543 -17.63 11.19 -14.29
C LEU A 543 -17.48 11.85 -12.92
N ARG A 544 -16.62 11.30 -12.08
CA ARG A 544 -16.26 11.93 -10.82
C ARG A 544 -15.56 13.27 -11.08
N ALA A 545 -15.90 14.28 -10.32
CA ALA A 545 -15.34 15.63 -10.50
C ALA A 545 -13.82 15.69 -10.33
N ASP A 546 -13.26 14.85 -9.44
CA ASP A 546 -11.84 14.80 -9.12
C ASP A 546 -10.98 14.03 -10.15
N VAL A 547 -11.59 13.29 -11.07
CA VAL A 547 -10.88 12.47 -12.06
C VAL A 547 -10.14 13.35 -13.09
N PHE A 548 -10.69 14.50 -13.46
CA PHE A 548 -10.09 15.38 -14.47
C PHE A 548 -8.70 15.87 -14.02
N ASP A 549 -8.60 16.43 -12.81
CA ASP A 549 -7.32 16.83 -12.21
C ASP A 549 -6.37 15.64 -12.05
N ALA A 550 -6.89 14.49 -11.61
CA ALA A 550 -6.10 13.29 -11.40
C ALA A 550 -5.48 12.76 -12.70
N VAL A 551 -6.23 12.74 -13.80
CA VAL A 551 -5.72 12.33 -15.13
C VAL A 551 -4.65 13.30 -15.63
N GLU A 552 -4.87 14.60 -15.47
CA GLU A 552 -3.89 15.63 -15.85
C GLU A 552 -2.59 15.48 -15.02
N ARG A 553 -2.68 15.25 -13.72
CA ARG A 553 -1.53 14.97 -12.85
C ARG A 553 -0.79 13.70 -13.27
N CYS A 554 -1.49 12.64 -13.68
CA CYS A 554 -0.87 11.43 -14.24
C CYS A 554 -0.08 11.75 -15.51
N ARG A 555 -0.66 12.53 -16.42
CA ARG A 555 -0.03 12.94 -17.68
C ARG A 555 1.28 13.71 -17.42
N HIS A 556 1.24 14.73 -16.53
CA HIS A 556 2.42 15.47 -16.10
C HIS A 556 3.47 14.57 -15.46
N ALA A 557 3.04 13.59 -14.69
CA ALA A 557 3.90 12.64 -14.01
C ALA A 557 4.51 11.56 -14.95
N GLY A 558 4.14 11.55 -16.24
CA GLY A 558 4.56 10.54 -17.20
C GLY A 558 3.98 9.16 -16.94
N ILE A 559 2.74 9.12 -16.42
CA ILE A 559 1.99 7.89 -16.15
C ILE A 559 0.93 7.73 -17.22
N ASP A 560 0.97 6.62 -17.93
CA ASP A 560 0.00 6.25 -18.94
C ASP A 560 -1.26 5.68 -18.31
N ILE A 561 -2.43 6.14 -18.74
CA ILE A 561 -3.73 5.59 -18.31
C ILE A 561 -4.32 4.76 -19.45
N LYS A 562 -4.77 3.54 -19.12
CA LYS A 562 -5.49 2.66 -20.02
C LYS A 562 -6.85 2.31 -19.40
N MET A 563 -7.93 2.52 -20.15
CA MET A 563 -9.28 2.17 -19.73
C MET A 563 -9.62 0.77 -20.21
N LEU A 564 -10.00 -0.12 -19.29
CA LEU A 564 -10.38 -1.52 -19.55
C LEU A 564 -11.81 -1.71 -19.05
N THR A 565 -12.81 -1.59 -19.91
CA THR A 565 -14.22 -1.60 -19.52
C THR A 565 -15.05 -2.69 -20.21
N GLY A 566 -16.09 -3.17 -19.51
CA GLY A 566 -17.13 -4.02 -20.08
C GLY A 566 -18.12 -3.30 -21.01
N ASP A 567 -18.10 -1.97 -21.03
CA ASP A 567 -18.99 -1.14 -21.85
C ASP A 567 -18.72 -1.26 -23.34
N ASN A 568 -19.65 -0.73 -24.15
CA ASN A 568 -19.47 -0.63 -25.59
C ASN A 568 -18.41 0.41 -25.96
N ILE A 569 -17.88 0.28 -27.18
CA ILE A 569 -16.78 1.10 -27.68
C ILE A 569 -17.15 2.59 -27.81
N ILE A 570 -18.40 2.93 -28.09
CA ILE A 570 -18.88 4.31 -28.28
C ILE A 570 -18.82 5.05 -26.94
N THR A 571 -19.41 4.46 -25.89
CA THR A 571 -19.37 4.98 -24.53
C THR A 571 -17.93 5.12 -24.02
N ALA A 572 -17.11 4.08 -24.22
CA ALA A 572 -15.73 4.08 -23.78
C ALA A 572 -14.88 5.18 -24.46
N LYS A 573 -15.05 5.37 -25.78
CA LYS A 573 -14.38 6.45 -26.54
C LYS A 573 -14.80 7.83 -26.07
N ALA A 574 -16.12 8.06 -25.89
CA ALA A 574 -16.63 9.36 -25.46
C ALA A 574 -16.02 9.78 -24.11
N ILE A 575 -16.05 8.88 -23.12
CA ILE A 575 -15.49 9.12 -21.80
C ILE A 575 -13.97 9.32 -21.84
N ALA A 576 -13.25 8.46 -22.57
CA ALA A 576 -11.79 8.58 -22.67
C ALA A 576 -11.36 9.87 -23.38
N SER A 577 -12.14 10.36 -24.36
CA SER A 577 -11.90 11.65 -25.02
C SER A 577 -12.18 12.83 -24.07
N GLN A 578 -13.27 12.80 -23.30
CA GLN A 578 -13.58 13.83 -22.30
C GLN A 578 -12.48 13.96 -21.24
N LEU A 579 -11.89 12.84 -20.83
CA LEU A 579 -10.79 12.79 -19.85
C LEU A 579 -9.42 13.08 -20.46
N GLY A 580 -9.30 13.22 -21.78
CA GLY A 580 -8.01 13.40 -22.45
C GLY A 580 -7.09 12.17 -22.40
N ILE A 581 -7.65 10.97 -22.15
CA ILE A 581 -6.93 9.69 -22.17
C ILE A 581 -6.69 9.25 -23.61
N LEU A 582 -7.65 9.51 -24.49
CA LEU A 582 -7.60 9.20 -25.92
C LEU A 582 -7.26 10.45 -26.71
N ASP A 583 -6.05 10.56 -27.20
CA ASP A 583 -5.54 11.64 -28.06
C ASP A 583 -5.11 11.12 -29.45
N GLY A 584 -4.67 12.02 -30.34
CA GLY A 584 -4.58 11.79 -31.81
C GLY A 584 -3.87 10.53 -32.28
N ASP A 585 -2.86 10.03 -31.57
CA ASP A 585 -2.06 8.85 -31.99
C ASP A 585 -2.49 7.55 -31.28
N HIS A 586 -3.38 7.64 -30.30
CA HIS A 586 -3.83 6.51 -29.53
C HIS A 586 -5.16 5.95 -30.05
N ILE A 587 -5.37 4.65 -29.86
CA ILE A 587 -6.51 3.93 -30.41
C ILE A 587 -7.38 3.30 -29.31
N ALA A 588 -8.66 3.18 -29.62
CA ALA A 588 -9.63 2.43 -28.85
C ALA A 588 -10.10 1.22 -29.67
N VAL A 589 -10.13 0.04 -29.05
CA VAL A 589 -10.46 -1.24 -29.68
C VAL A 589 -11.51 -2.01 -28.88
N GLU A 590 -12.22 -2.92 -29.51
CA GLU A 590 -12.98 -3.94 -28.77
C GLU A 590 -12.11 -5.16 -28.45
N ALA A 591 -12.41 -5.82 -27.34
CA ALA A 591 -11.67 -6.99 -26.88
C ALA A 591 -11.56 -8.09 -27.96
N LYS A 592 -12.65 -8.33 -28.72
CA LYS A 592 -12.70 -9.33 -29.81
C LYS A 592 -11.65 -9.09 -30.91
N ASP A 593 -11.28 -7.81 -31.15
CA ASP A 593 -10.34 -7.44 -32.23
C ASP A 593 -8.90 -7.81 -31.89
N ILE A 594 -8.61 -7.99 -30.58
CA ILE A 594 -7.26 -8.25 -30.06
C ILE A 594 -7.14 -9.62 -29.35
N GLU A 595 -8.24 -10.32 -29.13
CA GLU A 595 -8.28 -11.56 -28.35
C GLU A 595 -7.43 -12.66 -28.99
N ASN A 596 -7.50 -12.80 -30.32
CA ASN A 596 -6.84 -13.85 -31.06
C ASN A 596 -5.47 -13.47 -31.65
N LEU A 597 -4.95 -12.27 -31.34
CA LEU A 597 -3.64 -11.83 -31.82
C LEU A 597 -2.52 -12.68 -31.21
N PRO A 598 -1.45 -12.99 -31.97
CA PRO A 598 -0.23 -13.55 -31.41
C PRO A 598 0.35 -12.63 -30.33
N ASP A 599 1.06 -13.20 -29.33
CA ASP A 599 1.55 -12.41 -28.18
C ASP A 599 2.53 -11.30 -28.58
N ASP A 600 3.35 -11.53 -29.61
CA ASP A 600 4.30 -10.52 -30.12
C ASP A 600 3.56 -9.33 -30.75
N GLU A 601 2.53 -9.60 -31.55
CA GLU A 601 1.71 -8.57 -32.19
C GLU A 601 0.85 -7.84 -31.16
N PHE A 602 0.25 -8.56 -30.22
CA PHE A 602 -0.47 -7.99 -29.11
C PHE A 602 0.42 -7.05 -28.26
N ALA A 603 1.66 -7.48 -27.98
CA ALA A 603 2.62 -6.68 -27.23
C ALA A 603 3.01 -5.38 -27.96
N GLU A 604 3.04 -5.37 -29.29
CA GLU A 604 3.31 -4.15 -30.06
C GLU A 604 2.10 -3.22 -30.10
N GLN A 605 0.91 -3.77 -30.33
CA GLN A 605 -0.32 -2.97 -30.41
C GLN A 605 -0.70 -2.34 -29.09
N ILE A 606 -0.50 -3.04 -27.95
CA ILE A 606 -0.89 -2.53 -26.63
C ILE A 606 -0.19 -1.21 -26.26
N LYS A 607 0.93 -0.87 -26.88
CA LYS A 607 1.61 0.42 -26.68
C LYS A 607 0.73 1.59 -27.11
N ARG A 608 -0.01 1.43 -28.21
CA ARG A 608 -0.88 2.46 -28.80
C ARG A 608 -2.31 2.41 -28.25
N ILE A 609 -2.77 1.26 -27.77
CA ILE A 609 -4.12 1.10 -27.24
C ILE A 609 -4.23 1.80 -25.89
N ARG A 610 -5.22 2.71 -25.78
CA ARG A 610 -5.59 3.39 -24.52
C ARG A 610 -6.92 2.91 -23.97
N VAL A 611 -7.82 2.41 -24.83
CA VAL A 611 -9.16 1.96 -24.44
C VAL A 611 -9.40 0.58 -25.00
N ILE A 612 -9.84 -0.34 -24.13
CA ILE A 612 -10.34 -1.67 -24.52
C ILE A 612 -11.77 -1.80 -24.00
N ALA A 613 -12.71 -1.80 -24.94
CA ALA A 613 -14.13 -1.97 -24.68
C ALA A 613 -14.52 -3.44 -24.70
N ARG A 614 -15.65 -3.81 -24.05
CA ARG A 614 -16.12 -5.20 -23.93
C ARG A 614 -15.06 -6.14 -23.39
N SER A 615 -14.23 -5.61 -22.48
CA SER A 615 -13.10 -6.32 -21.90
C SER A 615 -13.55 -7.45 -20.96
N THR A 616 -13.00 -8.64 -21.19
CA THR A 616 -13.21 -9.82 -20.34
C THR A 616 -12.10 -9.92 -19.28
N PRO A 617 -12.28 -10.66 -18.18
CA PRO A 617 -11.23 -10.91 -17.19
C PRO A 617 -9.93 -11.44 -17.80
N VAL A 618 -10.04 -12.32 -18.80
CA VAL A 618 -8.90 -12.91 -19.52
C VAL A 618 -8.10 -11.85 -20.27
N ILE A 619 -8.78 -10.96 -20.99
CA ILE A 619 -8.14 -9.85 -21.71
C ILE A 619 -7.50 -8.86 -20.73
N LYS A 620 -8.18 -8.48 -19.62
CA LYS A 620 -7.61 -7.61 -18.59
C LYS A 620 -6.29 -8.20 -18.07
N MET A 621 -6.27 -9.49 -17.75
CA MET A 621 -5.06 -10.18 -17.30
C MET A 621 -3.97 -10.24 -18.38
N ARG A 622 -4.31 -10.49 -19.64
CA ARG A 622 -3.37 -10.53 -20.78
C ARG A 622 -2.69 -9.17 -20.99
N VAL A 623 -3.45 -8.09 -20.93
CA VAL A 623 -2.93 -6.70 -20.97
C VAL A 623 -1.89 -6.46 -19.90
N VAL A 624 -2.20 -6.82 -18.66
CA VAL A 624 -1.28 -6.65 -17.52
C VAL A 624 0.02 -7.43 -17.74
N LYS A 625 -0.08 -8.69 -18.15
CA LYS A 625 1.10 -9.53 -18.43
C LYS A 625 1.97 -8.95 -19.56
N ALA A 626 1.37 -8.51 -20.64
CA ALA A 626 2.10 -7.92 -21.78
C ALA A 626 2.82 -6.61 -21.40
N LEU A 627 2.16 -5.73 -20.65
CA LEU A 627 2.77 -4.50 -20.16
C LEU A 627 3.93 -4.76 -19.18
N LYS A 628 3.78 -5.72 -18.27
CA LYS A 628 4.86 -6.12 -17.33
C LYS A 628 6.05 -6.73 -18.07
N ALA A 629 5.82 -7.55 -19.09
CA ALA A 629 6.88 -8.13 -19.92
C ALA A 629 7.71 -7.06 -20.65
N GLN A 630 7.11 -5.91 -20.96
CA GLN A 630 7.80 -4.74 -21.53
C GLN A 630 8.57 -3.92 -20.49
N GLY A 631 8.61 -4.33 -19.23
CA GLY A 631 9.32 -3.64 -18.15
C GLY A 631 8.52 -2.52 -17.48
N ASN A 632 7.23 -2.38 -17.79
CA ASN A 632 6.36 -1.42 -17.10
C ASN A 632 6.07 -1.85 -15.67
N VAL A 633 5.79 -0.88 -14.80
CA VAL A 633 5.23 -1.06 -13.46
C VAL A 633 3.75 -0.73 -13.52
N VAL A 634 2.92 -1.75 -13.47
CA VAL A 634 1.49 -1.67 -13.79
C VAL A 634 0.66 -1.66 -12.53
N ALA A 635 -0.17 -0.62 -12.37
CA ALA A 635 -1.28 -0.64 -11.43
C ALA A 635 -2.57 -1.08 -12.14
N VAL A 636 -3.42 -1.82 -11.46
CA VAL A 636 -4.76 -2.19 -11.94
C VAL A 636 -5.79 -1.80 -10.90
N THR A 637 -6.85 -1.12 -11.32
CA THR A 637 -7.98 -0.80 -10.45
C THR A 637 -9.22 -1.56 -10.88
N GLY A 638 -10.06 -1.91 -9.91
CA GLY A 638 -11.36 -2.53 -10.17
C GLY A 638 -12.16 -2.71 -8.90
N ASP A 639 -13.46 -2.94 -9.06
CA ASP A 639 -14.41 -3.14 -7.98
C ASP A 639 -15.05 -4.54 -8.02
N GLY A 640 -15.06 -5.19 -9.18
CA GLY A 640 -15.76 -6.45 -9.42
C GLY A 640 -14.92 -7.72 -9.27
N ILE A 641 -15.62 -8.85 -9.25
CA ILE A 641 -15.01 -10.19 -9.31
C ILE A 641 -14.20 -10.36 -10.61
N ASN A 642 -14.68 -9.75 -11.70
CA ASN A 642 -14.06 -9.80 -13.02
C ASN A 642 -12.67 -9.15 -13.07
N ASP A 643 -12.38 -8.25 -12.14
CA ASP A 643 -11.11 -7.53 -12.05
C ASP A 643 -10.07 -8.25 -11.18
N ALA A 644 -10.52 -9.10 -10.27
CA ALA A 644 -9.66 -9.76 -9.30
C ALA A 644 -8.45 -10.50 -9.91
N PRO A 645 -8.55 -11.22 -11.04
CA PRO A 645 -7.40 -11.86 -11.68
C PRO A 645 -6.38 -10.83 -12.19
N ALA A 646 -6.81 -9.70 -12.74
CA ALA A 646 -5.95 -8.64 -13.23
C ALA A 646 -5.30 -7.88 -12.06
N ILE A 647 -6.08 -7.55 -11.02
CA ILE A 647 -5.62 -6.92 -9.76
C ILE A 647 -4.51 -7.76 -9.12
N LYS A 648 -4.72 -9.08 -8.98
CA LYS A 648 -3.75 -10.00 -8.37
C LYS A 648 -2.44 -10.12 -9.17
N ASN A 649 -2.51 -10.02 -10.51
CA ASN A 649 -1.34 -10.12 -11.39
C ASN A 649 -0.62 -8.79 -11.63
N ALA A 650 -1.17 -7.66 -11.20
CA ALA A 650 -0.53 -6.34 -11.29
C ALA A 650 0.74 -6.27 -10.43
N ASP A 651 1.53 -5.21 -10.62
CA ASP A 651 2.60 -4.87 -9.68
C ASP A 651 2.03 -4.17 -8.44
N VAL A 652 0.92 -3.43 -8.62
CA VAL A 652 0.11 -2.85 -7.56
C VAL A 652 -1.36 -3.06 -7.89
N GLY A 653 -2.00 -3.98 -7.20
CA GLY A 653 -3.45 -4.19 -7.29
C GLY A 653 -4.20 -3.21 -6.39
N VAL A 654 -5.19 -2.51 -6.93
CA VAL A 654 -5.99 -1.50 -6.23
C VAL A 654 -7.46 -1.88 -6.29
N ALA A 655 -8.13 -1.97 -5.15
CA ALA A 655 -9.56 -2.22 -5.07
C ALA A 655 -10.31 -1.02 -4.48
N MET A 656 -11.57 -0.88 -4.86
CA MET A 656 -12.50 0.08 -4.26
C MET A 656 -12.91 -0.38 -2.86
N GLY A 657 -13.02 0.53 -1.91
CA GLY A 657 -13.33 0.22 -0.50
C GLY A 657 -14.83 0.20 -0.22
N ILE A 658 -15.60 1.08 -0.87
CA ILE A 658 -17.05 1.21 -0.69
C ILE A 658 -17.77 0.27 -1.66
N THR A 659 -17.54 0.42 -2.97
CA THR A 659 -18.23 -0.36 -4.01
C THR A 659 -17.57 -1.71 -4.32
N GLY A 660 -16.30 -1.87 -3.92
CA GLY A 660 -15.53 -3.08 -4.24
C GLY A 660 -16.03 -4.33 -3.53
N THR A 661 -16.10 -5.43 -4.28
CA THR A 661 -16.41 -6.76 -3.73
C THR A 661 -15.27 -7.25 -2.82
N GLU A 662 -15.58 -8.12 -1.88
CA GLU A 662 -14.58 -8.72 -1.00
C GLU A 662 -13.52 -9.52 -1.79
N VAL A 663 -13.90 -10.07 -2.95
CA VAL A 663 -12.97 -10.75 -3.88
C VAL A 663 -11.91 -9.77 -4.41
N SER A 664 -12.33 -8.62 -4.92
CA SER A 664 -11.42 -7.58 -5.43
C SER A 664 -10.54 -7.01 -4.32
N LYS A 665 -11.13 -6.74 -3.14
CA LYS A 665 -10.38 -6.29 -1.95
C LYS A 665 -9.35 -7.33 -1.50
N ALA A 666 -9.70 -8.63 -1.48
CA ALA A 666 -8.76 -9.69 -1.09
C ALA A 666 -7.60 -9.86 -2.08
N ALA A 667 -7.87 -9.69 -3.38
CA ALA A 667 -6.84 -9.74 -4.43
C ALA A 667 -5.90 -8.53 -4.43
N SER A 668 -6.31 -7.38 -3.85
CA SER A 668 -5.61 -6.12 -3.93
C SER A 668 -4.46 -5.98 -2.93
N ASP A 669 -3.54 -5.06 -3.25
CA ASP A 669 -2.45 -4.60 -2.41
C ASP A 669 -2.80 -3.30 -1.67
N ILE A 670 -3.66 -2.47 -2.29
CA ILE A 670 -4.16 -1.20 -1.76
C ILE A 670 -5.69 -1.18 -1.88
N VAL A 671 -6.37 -0.69 -0.86
CA VAL A 671 -7.82 -0.44 -0.87
C VAL A 671 -8.07 1.06 -0.73
N LEU A 672 -8.88 1.64 -1.62
CA LEU A 672 -9.26 3.06 -1.60
C LEU A 672 -10.51 3.23 -0.76
N LEU A 673 -10.39 3.85 0.40
CA LEU A 673 -11.52 3.99 1.34
C LEU A 673 -12.60 4.98 0.87
N ASP A 674 -12.32 5.77 -0.16
CA ASP A 674 -13.20 6.79 -0.76
C ASP A 674 -13.59 6.47 -2.21
N ASP A 675 -13.15 5.35 -2.75
CA ASP A 675 -13.33 4.94 -4.15
C ASP A 675 -12.86 5.99 -5.19
N SER A 676 -11.97 6.91 -4.79
CA SER A 676 -11.51 8.00 -5.64
C SER A 676 -10.27 7.63 -6.44
N PHE A 677 -10.30 7.85 -7.77
CA PHE A 677 -9.13 7.72 -8.63
C PHE A 677 -8.01 8.71 -8.23
N SER A 678 -8.37 9.90 -7.72
CA SER A 678 -7.42 10.90 -7.23
C SER A 678 -6.59 10.39 -6.06
N THR A 679 -7.15 9.49 -5.24
CA THR A 679 -6.43 8.84 -4.13
C THR A 679 -5.32 7.92 -4.63
N ILE A 680 -5.48 7.27 -5.81
CA ILE A 680 -4.40 6.50 -6.44
C ILE A 680 -3.23 7.41 -6.79
N VAL A 681 -3.52 8.56 -7.41
CA VAL A 681 -2.50 9.53 -7.81
C VAL A 681 -1.77 10.08 -6.58
N THR A 682 -2.51 10.32 -5.49
CA THR A 682 -1.95 10.70 -4.20
C THR A 682 -1.07 9.60 -3.62
N ALA A 683 -1.49 8.33 -3.71
CA ALA A 683 -0.67 7.18 -3.29
C ALA A 683 0.63 7.07 -4.09
N VAL A 684 0.58 7.31 -5.42
CA VAL A 684 1.79 7.38 -6.26
C VAL A 684 2.74 8.49 -5.80
N GLN A 685 2.21 9.68 -5.53
CA GLN A 685 2.99 10.80 -5.00
C GLN A 685 3.66 10.44 -3.67
N TRP A 686 2.93 9.80 -2.76
CA TRP A 686 3.47 9.30 -1.49
C TRP A 686 4.57 8.26 -1.71
N GLY A 687 4.35 7.29 -2.59
CA GLY A 687 5.35 6.27 -2.92
C GLY A 687 6.65 6.86 -3.47
N ARG A 688 6.55 7.87 -4.35
CA ARG A 688 7.72 8.64 -4.85
C ARG A 688 8.46 9.35 -3.72
N GLY A 689 7.73 9.98 -2.80
CA GLY A 689 8.31 10.63 -1.64
C GLY A 689 8.99 9.65 -0.67
N ILE A 690 8.38 8.49 -0.43
CA ILE A 690 8.96 7.42 0.39
C ILE A 690 10.27 6.91 -0.24
N TYR A 691 10.29 6.70 -1.55
CA TYR A 691 11.49 6.28 -2.27
C TYR A 691 12.63 7.32 -2.15
N GLU A 692 12.33 8.62 -2.30
CA GLU A 692 13.33 9.67 -2.06
C GLU A 692 13.81 9.69 -0.59
N ASN A 693 12.92 9.48 0.37
CA ASN A 693 13.29 9.45 1.79
C ASN A 693 14.25 8.28 2.09
N PHE A 694 14.04 7.11 1.46
CA PHE A 694 15.02 6.03 1.53
C PHE A 694 16.36 6.40 0.91
N GLN A 695 16.38 7.09 -0.22
CA GLN A 695 17.62 7.55 -0.81
C GLN A 695 18.37 8.53 0.11
N ARG A 696 17.66 9.46 0.79
CA ARG A 696 18.23 10.39 1.78
C ARG A 696 18.87 9.64 2.95
N PHE A 697 18.14 8.71 3.52
CA PHE A 697 18.60 7.86 4.59
C PHE A 697 19.83 7.02 4.19
N ILE A 698 19.79 6.35 3.04
CA ILE A 698 20.89 5.52 2.55
C ILE A 698 22.13 6.38 2.27
N GLN A 699 21.97 7.55 1.66
CA GLN A 699 23.09 8.49 1.43
C GLN A 699 23.76 8.88 2.73
N PHE A 700 22.97 9.20 3.77
CA PHE A 700 23.47 9.53 5.10
C PHE A 700 24.26 8.36 5.69
N GLN A 701 23.64 7.19 5.83
CA GLN A 701 24.22 6.01 6.45
C GLN A 701 25.53 5.56 5.75
N LEU A 702 25.53 5.54 4.40
CA LEU A 702 26.74 5.15 3.66
C LEU A 702 27.87 6.17 3.80
N THR A 703 27.55 7.46 3.97
CA THR A 703 28.59 8.48 4.20
C THR A 703 29.25 8.29 5.56
N VAL A 704 28.44 7.99 6.59
CA VAL A 704 28.95 7.69 7.94
C VAL A 704 29.87 6.48 7.90
N ASN A 705 29.39 5.34 7.38
CA ASN A 705 30.16 4.10 7.34
C ASN A 705 31.45 4.24 6.51
N LEU A 706 31.40 4.93 5.36
CA LEU A 706 32.57 5.17 4.53
C LEU A 706 33.61 6.02 5.27
N SER A 707 33.17 7.13 5.89
CA SER A 707 34.10 8.03 6.59
C SER A 707 34.71 7.37 7.82
N SER A 708 33.91 6.69 8.66
CA SER A 708 34.42 5.98 9.83
C SER A 708 35.43 4.88 9.47
N MET A 709 35.08 4.05 8.47
CA MET A 709 35.98 3.00 7.97
C MET A 709 37.29 3.57 7.42
N LEU A 710 37.22 4.66 6.64
CA LEU A 710 38.42 5.28 6.07
C LEU A 710 39.29 5.94 7.14
N ILE A 711 38.70 6.59 8.14
CA ILE A 711 39.43 7.23 9.25
C ILE A 711 40.24 6.17 10.01
N VAL A 712 39.57 5.11 10.46
CA VAL A 712 40.23 4.01 11.20
C VAL A 712 41.30 3.37 10.33
N PHE A 713 41.00 3.02 9.07
CA PHE A 713 41.96 2.42 8.15
C PHE A 713 43.20 3.28 7.94
N VAL A 714 43.00 4.57 7.65
CA VAL A 714 44.12 5.49 7.37
C VAL A 714 44.94 5.74 8.62
N CYS A 715 44.33 5.94 9.80
CA CYS A 715 45.05 6.17 11.05
C CYS A 715 45.89 4.94 11.46
N VAL A 716 45.33 3.73 11.35
CA VAL A 716 46.09 2.51 11.69
C VAL A 716 47.24 2.27 10.71
N VAL A 717 47.02 2.50 9.39
CA VAL A 717 48.12 2.39 8.40
C VAL A 717 49.19 3.47 8.62
N LEU A 718 48.83 4.70 8.96
CA LEU A 718 49.73 5.78 9.28
C LEU A 718 50.50 5.52 10.61
N GLY A 719 49.89 4.79 11.56
CA GLY A 719 50.52 4.42 12.82
C GLY A 719 51.79 3.62 12.69
N SER A 720 51.95 2.92 11.56
CA SER A 720 53.22 2.25 11.21
C SER A 720 54.38 3.22 10.91
N VAL A 721 54.08 4.49 10.55
CA VAL A 721 55.06 5.50 10.14
C VAL A 721 55.11 6.68 11.09
N LEU A 722 53.98 7.04 11.70
CA LEU A 722 53.78 8.15 12.62
C LEU A 722 53.30 7.63 13.96
N PRO A 723 53.55 8.31 15.10
CA PRO A 723 53.04 7.91 16.41
C PRO A 723 51.54 8.22 16.54
N VAL A 724 50.74 7.55 15.70
CA VAL A 724 49.26 7.72 15.65
C VAL A 724 48.66 6.38 15.98
N SER A 725 47.68 6.36 16.91
CA SER A 725 46.93 5.17 17.27
C SER A 725 45.52 5.20 16.63
N ASN A 726 44.67 4.19 16.92
CA ASN A 726 43.28 4.22 16.55
C ASN A 726 42.57 5.43 17.18
N PRO A 727 41.92 6.30 16.37
CA PRO A 727 41.29 7.52 16.91
C PRO A 727 39.98 7.27 17.65
N PHE A 728 39.41 6.07 17.59
CA PHE A 728 38.13 5.72 18.18
C PHE A 728 38.21 4.41 18.99
N THR A 729 37.60 4.40 20.16
CA THR A 729 37.39 3.16 20.90
C THR A 729 36.18 2.39 20.38
N ALA A 730 36.09 1.10 20.70
CA ALA A 730 34.93 0.27 20.29
C ALA A 730 33.60 0.85 20.80
N LEU A 731 33.60 1.40 22.03
CA LEU A 731 32.42 2.03 22.62
C LEU A 731 32.01 3.33 21.89
N GLN A 732 33.00 4.17 21.56
CA GLN A 732 32.74 5.38 20.75
C GLN A 732 32.17 5.04 19.38
N MET A 733 32.66 4.00 18.70
CA MET A 733 32.14 3.55 17.42
C MET A 733 30.70 3.02 17.51
N LEU A 734 30.41 2.32 18.59
CA LEU A 734 29.05 1.84 18.87
C LEU A 734 28.10 2.98 19.18
N TRP A 735 28.54 3.98 19.93
CA TRP A 735 27.81 5.21 20.17
C TRP A 735 27.46 5.92 18.84
N ILE A 736 28.43 6.02 17.94
CA ILE A 736 28.25 6.61 16.61
C ILE A 736 27.19 5.83 15.83
N ASN A 737 27.36 4.52 15.68
CA ASN A 737 26.50 3.71 14.82
C ASN A 737 25.06 3.58 15.35
N LEU A 738 24.88 3.55 16.66
CA LEU A 738 23.59 3.24 17.25
C LEU A 738 22.79 4.49 17.63
N ILE A 739 23.42 5.44 18.32
CA ILE A 739 22.74 6.64 18.87
C ILE A 739 22.84 7.83 17.92
N MET A 740 23.98 7.96 17.24
CA MET A 740 24.20 9.06 16.31
C MET A 740 23.56 8.83 14.96
N ASP A 741 23.62 7.60 14.44
CA ASP A 741 23.10 7.28 13.13
C ASP A 741 21.61 6.92 13.15
N GLY A 742 21.16 6.14 14.14
CA GLY A 742 19.82 5.60 14.19
C GLY A 742 18.71 6.67 14.17
N PRO A 743 18.59 7.52 15.19
CA PRO A 743 17.53 8.52 15.25
C PRO A 743 17.53 9.53 14.09
N PRO A 744 18.65 10.14 13.64
CA PRO A 744 18.67 10.98 12.45
C PRO A 744 18.26 10.26 11.18
N ALA A 745 18.66 9.00 11.01
CA ALA A 745 18.29 8.17 9.88
C ALA A 745 16.76 7.95 9.79
N VAL A 746 16.11 7.64 10.92
CA VAL A 746 14.64 7.53 11.00
C VAL A 746 13.98 8.86 10.60
N THR A 747 14.50 10.01 11.04
CA THR A 747 13.92 11.32 10.69
C THR A 747 14.07 11.64 9.21
N LEU A 748 15.14 11.20 8.56
CA LEU A 748 15.33 11.31 7.10
C LEU A 748 14.33 10.41 6.35
N GLY A 749 14.04 9.22 6.86
CA GLY A 749 12.98 8.33 6.36
C GLY A 749 11.57 8.92 6.47
N LEU A 750 11.37 9.88 7.36
CA LEU A 750 10.10 10.57 7.64
C LEU A 750 10.06 12.02 7.12
N GLU A 751 11.00 12.41 6.27
CA GLU A 751 11.04 13.76 5.68
C GLU A 751 9.69 14.12 5.04
N PRO A 752 9.16 15.34 5.27
CA PRO A 752 7.91 15.79 4.67
C PRO A 752 7.93 15.69 3.15
N MET A 753 6.77 15.38 2.55
CA MET A 753 6.63 15.29 1.09
C MET A 753 6.94 16.62 0.44
N ARG A 754 7.74 16.59 -0.61
CA ARG A 754 8.11 17.77 -1.37
C ARG A 754 7.15 18.04 -2.52
N THR A 755 7.02 19.30 -2.89
CA THR A 755 6.35 19.72 -4.13
C THR A 755 7.16 19.25 -5.34
N GLY A 756 6.47 19.01 -6.49
CA GLY A 756 7.14 18.63 -7.74
C GLY A 756 7.50 17.15 -7.87
N LEU A 757 7.05 16.28 -6.96
CA LEU A 757 7.24 14.82 -7.10
C LEU A 757 6.50 14.26 -8.34
N MET A 758 5.40 14.89 -8.72
CA MET A 758 4.59 14.51 -9.89
C MET A 758 5.06 15.18 -11.19
N ASP A 759 6.05 16.08 -11.14
CA ASP A 759 6.63 16.71 -12.35
C ASP A 759 7.78 15.88 -12.95
N ARG A 760 8.06 14.73 -12.37
CA ARG A 760 9.15 13.83 -12.79
C ARG A 760 8.59 12.54 -13.37
N ARG A 761 9.32 11.98 -14.34
CA ARG A 761 9.00 10.66 -14.89
C ARG A 761 9.14 9.57 -13.83
N PRO A 762 8.37 8.47 -13.93
CA PRO A 762 8.47 7.34 -13.02
C PRO A 762 9.87 6.71 -13.00
N THR A 763 10.28 6.23 -11.85
CA THR A 763 11.55 5.50 -11.70
C THR A 763 11.44 4.14 -12.39
N PRO A 764 12.38 3.79 -13.31
CA PRO A 764 12.35 2.49 -13.99
C PRO A 764 12.40 1.32 -13.00
N ARG A 765 11.73 0.21 -13.34
CA ARG A 765 11.64 -1.00 -12.51
C ARG A 765 13.00 -1.51 -12.00
N ASN A 766 14.02 -1.45 -12.87
CA ASN A 766 15.38 -1.96 -12.59
C ASN A 766 16.34 -0.89 -12.05
N ALA A 767 15.86 0.33 -11.77
CA ALA A 767 16.71 1.38 -11.23
C ALA A 767 17.33 0.95 -9.89
N GLY A 768 18.60 1.21 -9.75
CA GLY A 768 19.30 1.06 -8.47
C GLY A 768 18.87 2.16 -7.50
N ILE A 769 18.85 1.86 -6.21
CA ILE A 769 18.57 2.85 -5.17
C ILE A 769 19.68 3.92 -5.14
N LEU A 770 20.93 3.49 -5.33
CA LEU A 770 22.08 4.38 -5.37
C LEU A 770 22.23 5.00 -6.76
N THR A 771 22.07 6.30 -6.85
CA THR A 771 22.35 7.06 -8.06
C THR A 771 23.83 7.47 -8.12
N LYS A 772 24.32 7.79 -9.34
CA LYS A 772 25.68 8.30 -9.52
C LYS A 772 25.93 9.58 -8.73
N ASP A 773 24.91 10.45 -8.62
CA ASP A 773 25.01 11.69 -7.86
C ASP A 773 25.10 11.44 -6.34
N MET A 774 24.33 10.48 -5.83
CA MET A 774 24.45 10.05 -4.42
C MET A 774 25.84 9.49 -4.14
N MET A 775 26.35 8.59 -5.00
CA MET A 775 27.67 8.01 -4.84
C MET A 775 28.77 9.07 -4.83
N SER A 776 28.69 10.05 -5.75
CA SER A 776 29.62 11.19 -5.76
C SER A 776 29.59 11.99 -4.44
N ARG A 777 28.39 12.20 -3.85
CA ARG A 777 28.25 12.93 -2.58
C ARG A 777 28.79 12.13 -1.39
N ILE A 778 28.49 10.83 -1.35
CA ILE A 778 29.00 9.90 -0.34
C ILE A 778 30.52 9.94 -0.32
N VAL A 779 31.14 9.80 -1.51
CA VAL A 779 32.60 9.77 -1.64
C VAL A 779 33.22 11.13 -1.28
N VAL A 780 32.67 12.23 -1.82
CA VAL A 780 33.23 13.59 -1.59
C VAL A 780 33.12 13.95 -0.10
N ASN A 781 31.95 13.78 0.52
CA ASN A 781 31.78 14.12 1.94
C ASN A 781 32.58 13.16 2.84
N GLY A 782 32.58 11.86 2.54
CA GLY A 782 33.34 10.88 3.30
C GLY A 782 34.85 11.12 3.26
N LEU A 783 35.41 11.38 2.08
CA LEU A 783 36.84 11.73 1.94
C LEU A 783 37.19 13.05 2.62
N TYR A 784 36.31 14.06 2.50
CA TYR A 784 36.52 15.36 3.18
C TYR A 784 36.59 15.19 4.70
N MET A 785 35.60 14.51 5.29
CA MET A 785 35.59 14.26 6.73
C MET A 785 36.82 13.47 7.17
N THR A 786 37.18 12.43 6.41
CA THR A 786 38.39 11.62 6.67
C THR A 786 39.62 12.51 6.65
N LEU A 787 39.78 13.34 5.63
CA LEU A 787 40.95 14.23 5.51
C LEU A 787 41.07 15.17 6.70
N ILE A 788 39.97 15.85 7.07
CA ILE A 788 39.99 16.80 8.19
C ILE A 788 40.28 16.09 9.52
N ILE A 789 39.70 14.93 9.78
CA ILE A 789 39.92 14.17 11.01
C ILE A 789 41.36 13.69 11.08
N VAL A 790 41.89 13.12 10.01
CA VAL A 790 43.31 12.65 9.98
C VAL A 790 44.26 13.82 10.16
N LEU A 791 44.02 14.97 9.49
CA LEU A 791 44.86 16.16 9.69
C LEU A 791 44.77 16.71 11.12
N GLN A 792 43.57 16.73 11.72
CA GLN A 792 43.41 17.18 13.10
C GLN A 792 44.16 16.24 14.06
N TYR A 793 44.06 14.93 13.86
CA TYR A 793 44.64 13.93 14.71
C TYR A 793 46.19 13.89 14.60
N THR A 794 46.74 14.12 13.36
CA THR A 794 48.18 14.08 13.14
C THR A 794 48.89 15.41 13.38
N LEU A 795 48.22 16.52 13.04
CA LEU A 795 48.86 17.86 13.07
C LEU A 795 48.32 18.80 14.16
N ASN A 796 47.23 18.42 14.81
CA ASN A 796 46.49 19.26 15.76
C ASN A 796 46.30 20.71 15.27
N PHE A 797 45.92 20.86 13.98
CA PHE A 797 45.88 22.18 13.32
C PHE A 797 44.85 23.13 13.95
N LEU A 798 43.84 22.59 14.69
CA LEU A 798 42.91 23.42 15.48
C LEU A 798 43.55 23.94 16.76
N GLY A 799 44.74 23.46 17.14
CA GLY A 799 45.43 23.84 18.35
C GLY A 799 44.58 23.50 19.60
N ILE A 800 44.12 22.27 19.68
CA ILE A 800 43.46 21.72 20.87
C ILE A 800 44.51 21.47 21.96
N GLU A 801 44.11 21.64 23.22
CA GLU A 801 44.95 21.48 24.39
C GLU A 801 45.44 20.00 24.48
N GLU A 802 46.72 19.82 24.93
CA GLU A 802 47.31 18.50 25.10
C GLU A 802 46.47 17.61 26.01
N GLY A 803 46.24 16.37 25.59
CA GLY A 803 45.41 15.41 26.32
C GLY A 803 43.90 15.51 26.03
N HIS A 804 43.49 16.47 25.17
CA HIS A 804 42.10 16.63 24.75
C HIS A 804 41.89 16.32 23.26
N GLU A 805 42.96 15.99 22.52
CA GLU A 805 42.92 15.77 21.06
C GLU A 805 41.99 14.62 20.68
N GLY A 806 42.05 13.47 21.38
CA GLY A 806 41.18 12.32 21.11
C GLY A 806 39.70 12.67 21.30
N THR A 807 39.39 13.36 22.41
CA THR A 807 38.02 13.86 22.67
C THR A 807 37.54 14.84 21.60
N ALA A 808 38.40 15.74 21.15
CA ALA A 808 38.07 16.70 20.09
C ALA A 808 37.81 16.00 18.77
N VAL A 809 38.62 14.99 18.40
CA VAL A 809 38.44 14.18 17.17
C VAL A 809 37.15 13.41 17.24
N PHE A 810 36.84 12.72 18.32
CA PHE A 810 35.57 12.03 18.52
C PHE A 810 34.38 12.99 18.42
N THR A 811 34.41 14.10 19.13
CA THR A 811 33.34 15.11 19.09
C THR A 811 33.18 15.74 17.71
N LEU A 812 34.30 16.05 17.04
CA LEU A 812 34.28 16.58 15.67
C LEU A 812 33.63 15.61 14.68
N PHE A 813 33.96 14.32 14.77
CA PHE A 813 33.36 13.31 13.93
C PHE A 813 31.85 13.20 14.13
N VAL A 814 31.39 13.19 15.38
CA VAL A 814 29.97 13.14 15.71
C VAL A 814 29.24 14.37 15.17
N LEU A 815 29.79 15.58 15.32
CA LEU A 815 29.19 16.79 14.79
C LEU A 815 29.19 16.84 13.27
N PHE A 816 30.24 16.32 12.62
CA PHE A 816 30.26 16.16 11.17
C PHE A 816 29.08 15.33 10.68
N GLN A 817 28.76 14.22 11.35
CA GLN A 817 27.64 13.36 10.96
C GLN A 817 26.30 14.04 11.21
N LEU A 818 26.14 14.74 12.34
CA LEU A 818 24.93 15.52 12.61
C LEU A 818 24.67 16.57 11.54
N PHE A 819 25.69 17.33 11.13
CA PHE A 819 25.56 18.30 10.06
C PHE A 819 25.40 17.66 8.66
N ASN A 820 26.04 16.52 8.42
CA ASN A 820 25.87 15.77 7.19
C ASN A 820 24.45 15.20 7.04
N ALA A 821 23.72 14.94 8.13
CA ALA A 821 22.31 14.58 8.06
C ALA A 821 21.48 15.68 7.37
N PHE A 822 21.77 16.97 7.62
CA PHE A 822 21.14 18.06 6.88
C PHE A 822 21.51 18.10 5.40
N ASN A 823 22.76 17.79 5.05
CA ASN A 823 23.18 17.67 3.64
C ASN A 823 22.41 16.55 2.92
N SER A 824 22.14 15.46 3.61
CA SER A 824 21.48 14.28 3.06
C SER A 824 19.98 14.48 2.81
N ARG A 825 19.36 15.54 3.37
CA ARG A 825 17.98 15.92 3.06
C ARG A 825 17.78 16.36 1.61
N GLU A 826 18.84 16.83 0.94
CA GLU A 826 18.77 17.32 -0.43
C GLU A 826 19.46 16.39 -1.41
N LEU A 827 18.67 15.61 -2.17
CA LEU A 827 19.15 14.75 -3.23
C LEU A 827 19.49 15.54 -4.51
N GLY A 828 18.83 16.70 -4.71
CA GLY A 828 19.04 17.59 -5.84
C GLY A 828 20.13 18.65 -5.59
N ASN A 829 20.18 19.66 -6.46
CA ASN A 829 21.12 20.78 -6.33
C ASN A 829 20.52 21.98 -5.57
N GLU A 830 19.37 21.83 -4.92
CA GLU A 830 18.77 22.90 -4.11
C GLU A 830 19.58 23.11 -2.83
N SER A 831 19.54 24.38 -2.30
CA SER A 831 20.18 24.68 -1.03
C SER A 831 19.41 24.08 0.13
N ILE A 832 20.13 23.57 1.14
CA ILE A 832 19.55 23.04 2.36
C ILE A 832 18.73 24.08 3.14
N PHE A 833 19.09 25.37 3.00
CA PHE A 833 18.43 26.48 3.72
C PHE A 833 16.98 26.72 3.27
N LYS A 834 16.59 26.28 2.06
CA LYS A 834 15.22 26.43 1.54
C LYS A 834 14.18 25.70 2.39
N ASN A 835 14.53 24.51 2.91
CA ASN A 835 13.62 23.65 3.66
C ASN A 835 14.13 23.33 5.08
N PHE A 836 15.03 24.14 5.61
CA PHE A 836 15.76 23.84 6.86
C PHE A 836 14.80 23.54 8.03
N LEU A 837 13.77 24.39 8.22
CA LEU A 837 12.84 24.31 9.33
C LEU A 837 11.64 23.37 9.09
N HIS A 838 11.46 22.77 7.92
CA HIS A 838 10.26 21.99 7.60
C HIS A 838 10.16 20.64 8.34
N ASN A 839 11.29 20.07 8.76
CA ASN A 839 11.31 18.82 9.53
C ASN A 839 11.58 19.08 11.01
N HIS A 840 10.52 19.39 11.78
CA HIS A 840 10.64 19.67 13.21
C HIS A 840 11.13 18.47 14.02
N ILE A 841 10.79 17.24 13.59
CA ILE A 841 11.23 16.00 14.24
C ILE A 841 12.76 15.87 14.13
N MET A 842 13.31 16.14 12.95
CA MET A 842 14.75 16.13 12.74
C MET A 842 15.47 17.17 13.60
N LEU A 843 14.93 18.39 13.71
CA LEU A 843 15.50 19.43 14.54
C LEU A 843 15.50 19.03 16.03
N ALA A 844 14.43 18.41 16.50
CA ALA A 844 14.33 17.91 17.87
C ALA A 844 15.33 16.77 18.13
N VAL A 845 15.46 15.83 17.22
CA VAL A 845 16.44 14.73 17.30
C VAL A 845 17.86 15.28 17.25
N PHE A 846 18.15 16.20 16.32
CA PHE A 846 19.45 16.87 16.28
C PHE A 846 19.82 17.54 17.62
N ALA A 847 18.90 18.35 18.18
CA ALA A 847 19.13 19.01 19.47
C ALA A 847 19.32 17.99 20.60
N GLY A 848 18.51 16.95 20.67
CA GLY A 848 18.64 15.90 21.66
C GLY A 848 19.97 15.15 21.57
N THR A 849 20.38 14.75 20.36
CA THR A 849 21.64 14.04 20.13
C THR A 849 22.84 14.95 20.40
N PHE A 850 22.75 16.23 20.02
CA PHE A 850 23.78 17.22 20.35
C PHE A 850 23.96 17.39 21.87
N VAL A 851 22.86 17.51 22.63
CA VAL A 851 22.92 17.61 24.10
C VAL A 851 23.53 16.33 24.69
N LEU A 852 23.15 15.14 24.20
CA LEU A 852 23.75 13.89 24.65
C LEU A 852 25.27 13.86 24.37
N GLN A 853 25.69 14.33 23.19
CA GLN A 853 27.10 14.42 22.83
C GLN A 853 27.86 15.37 23.79
N VAL A 854 27.28 16.52 24.12
CA VAL A 854 27.88 17.43 25.10
C VAL A 854 28.05 16.76 26.47
N ILE A 855 27.05 16.02 26.93
CA ILE A 855 27.12 15.27 28.19
C ILE A 855 28.25 14.23 28.14
N ILE A 856 28.37 13.46 27.08
CA ILE A 856 29.43 12.44 26.93
C ILE A 856 30.80 13.09 26.85
N THR A 857 30.95 14.12 26.02
CA THR A 857 32.23 14.82 25.90
C THR A 857 32.70 15.40 27.22
N GLN A 858 31.79 15.93 28.05
CA GLN A 858 32.17 16.58 29.33
C GLN A 858 32.25 15.62 30.53
N PHE A 859 31.44 14.59 30.55
CA PHE A 859 31.27 13.72 31.70
C PHE A 859 31.51 12.23 31.44
N GLY A 860 31.84 11.87 30.18
CA GLY A 860 32.06 10.46 29.80
C GLY A 860 33.28 9.83 30.45
N GLY A 861 34.31 10.64 30.76
CA GLY A 861 35.47 10.21 31.51
C GLY A 861 36.12 8.94 30.95
N THR A 862 36.53 8.05 31.85
CA THR A 862 37.16 6.79 31.44
C THR A 862 36.27 5.81 30.70
N VAL A 863 34.93 5.94 30.78
CA VAL A 863 34.00 5.05 30.06
C VAL A 863 34.07 5.30 28.58
N PHE A 864 34.01 6.57 28.17
CA PHE A 864 34.06 6.97 26.76
C PHE A 864 35.45 7.47 26.31
N ASP A 865 36.44 7.32 27.15
CA ASP A 865 37.80 7.85 26.92
C ASP A 865 37.73 9.33 26.49
N THR A 866 37.06 10.14 27.32
CA THR A 866 36.85 11.57 27.02
C THR A 866 37.36 12.43 28.18
N ASN A 867 38.07 13.49 27.80
CA ASN A 867 38.44 14.58 28.69
C ASN A 867 37.62 15.82 28.31
N GLY A 868 36.90 16.46 29.24
CA GLY A 868 36.01 17.58 28.94
C GLY A 868 36.70 18.69 28.17
N LEU A 869 36.09 19.17 27.09
CA LEU A 869 36.61 20.29 26.28
C LEU A 869 36.28 21.63 26.89
N ASN A 870 37.23 22.59 26.81
CA ASN A 870 36.97 23.97 27.16
C ASN A 870 36.06 24.66 26.09
N ILE A 871 35.48 25.83 26.42
CA ILE A 871 34.54 26.54 25.54
C ILE A 871 35.21 26.93 24.22
N VAL A 872 36.50 27.29 24.23
CA VAL A 872 37.21 27.70 23.03
C VAL A 872 37.36 26.51 22.05
N ASP A 873 37.71 25.36 22.57
CA ASP A 873 37.84 24.15 21.76
C ASP A 873 36.49 23.64 21.26
N TRP A 874 35.41 23.79 22.04
CA TRP A 874 34.07 23.57 21.55
C TRP A 874 33.71 24.46 20.35
N VAL A 875 34.04 25.76 20.44
CA VAL A 875 33.77 26.68 19.29
C VAL A 875 34.61 26.32 18.06
N LYS A 876 35.87 25.93 18.20
CA LYS A 876 36.73 25.48 17.11
C LYS A 876 36.18 24.21 16.46
N VAL A 877 35.85 23.20 17.26
CA VAL A 877 35.29 21.92 16.80
C VAL A 877 33.93 22.15 16.11
N PHE A 878 33.05 22.95 16.69
CA PHE A 878 31.75 23.26 16.10
C PHE A 878 31.86 24.01 14.77
N ALA A 879 32.74 25.04 14.71
CA ALA A 879 32.96 25.80 13.48
C ALA A 879 33.56 24.90 12.37
N MET A 880 34.48 24.01 12.73
CA MET A 880 35.03 23.05 11.77
C MET A 880 33.96 22.05 11.31
N ALA A 881 33.10 21.56 12.19
CA ALA A 881 32.02 20.67 11.81
C ALA A 881 31.01 21.29 10.82
N LEU A 882 30.72 22.58 10.93
CA LEU A 882 29.89 23.33 9.97
C LEU A 882 30.47 23.38 8.56
N SER A 883 31.79 23.21 8.41
CA SER A 883 32.45 23.23 7.11
C SER A 883 31.93 22.18 6.12
N VAL A 884 31.38 21.04 6.60
CA VAL A 884 30.77 20.01 5.75
C VAL A 884 29.52 20.51 5.04
N ILE A 885 28.76 21.39 5.68
CA ILE A 885 27.61 22.07 5.05
C ILE A 885 28.13 23.06 3.99
N ALA A 886 29.13 23.88 4.35
CA ALA A 886 29.71 24.86 3.43
C ALA A 886 30.27 24.18 2.18
N LEU A 887 31.01 23.08 2.31
CA LEU A 887 31.50 22.29 1.19
C LEU A 887 30.36 21.80 0.29
N SER A 888 29.31 21.22 0.88
CA SER A 888 28.16 20.71 0.13
C SER A 888 27.47 21.85 -0.65
N GLU A 889 27.26 23.01 -0.05
CA GLU A 889 26.64 24.16 -0.72
C GLU A 889 27.53 24.74 -1.84
N ILE A 890 28.85 24.78 -1.66
CA ILE A 890 29.81 25.20 -2.70
C ILE A 890 29.74 24.25 -3.90
N VAL A 891 29.75 22.92 -3.67
CA VAL A 891 29.64 21.92 -4.73
C VAL A 891 28.29 22.04 -5.48
N LYS A 892 27.19 22.25 -4.77
CA LYS A 892 25.87 22.49 -5.37
C LYS A 892 25.84 23.78 -6.19
N LEU A 893 26.45 24.86 -5.68
CA LEU A 893 26.54 26.13 -6.39
C LEU A 893 27.34 25.97 -7.69
N ALA A 894 28.50 25.32 -7.63
CA ALA A 894 29.31 25.02 -8.80
C ALA A 894 28.51 24.21 -9.85
N ARG A 895 27.81 23.15 -9.44
CA ARG A 895 26.96 22.36 -10.34
C ARG A 895 25.84 23.18 -10.98
N ARG A 896 25.19 24.09 -10.22
CA ARG A 896 24.15 25.01 -10.75
C ARG A 896 24.75 25.97 -11.80
N LEU A 897 25.93 26.52 -11.56
CA LEU A 897 26.62 27.41 -12.49
C LEU A 897 27.02 26.68 -13.80
N PHE A 898 27.59 25.47 -13.68
CA PHE A 898 27.94 24.64 -14.85
C PHE A 898 26.68 24.25 -15.66
N ALA A 899 25.58 23.90 -15.02
CA ALA A 899 24.32 23.58 -15.70
C ALA A 899 23.77 24.80 -16.47
N LYS A 900 23.83 26.02 -15.85
CA LYS A 900 23.43 27.26 -16.54
C LYS A 900 24.32 27.62 -17.73
N LEU A 901 25.63 27.37 -17.62
CA LEU A 901 26.58 27.61 -18.72
C LEU A 901 26.34 26.64 -19.88
N ARG A 902 26.01 25.37 -19.57
CA ARG A 902 25.69 24.35 -20.59
C ARG A 902 24.34 24.60 -21.28
N ALA A 903 23.35 25.15 -20.58
CA ALA A 903 22.06 25.52 -21.16
C ALA A 903 22.12 26.81 -22.02
N ARG A 904 23.19 27.61 -21.89
CA ARG A 904 23.44 28.80 -22.73
C ARG A 904 24.28 28.52 -23.99
N ARG A 905 24.92 27.37 -24.08
CA ARG A 905 25.53 26.80 -25.29
C ARG A 905 24.54 25.87 -26.00
#